data_214c5544750a5798ab1614fc5ad822b8
#
_entry.id   214c5544750a5798ab1614fc5ad822b8
#
_cell.length_a   1.000
_cell.length_b   1.000
_cell.length_c   1.000
_cell.angle_alpha   90.00
_cell.angle_beta   90.00
_cell.angle_gamma   90.00
#
_symmetry.space_group_name_H-M   'P 1'
#
loop_
_entity.id
_entity.type
_entity.pdbx_description
1 polymer ?
#
loop_
_entity_poly.entity_id
_entity_poly.type
_entity_poly.pdbx_seq_one_letter_code
_entity_poly.pdbx_strand_id
1 'polypeptide(L)'
;MRFSLTSSAIAILACVSLCVLASKTSAGAELLSRVQHNNPGLTVDLGVGLYAFPMPWDHDGDGDLDLVISCSDKPYNGVYVFENPGPVSEEFPVFLPPRKLGPGKTYMTLSWVDDQPRVLVANEEITGIKSGDWTTYKPVYPKKLIADIKHPRQNQWRFADYDGDGVHDLLVGHESWDDFGWFGENTWWAKYDPQGRWQGGEPHGWVYVIRNKGTNAAPEWEEPIQLQGGGRPVQTYGWPGPCLSDFDGDGDLDLACGEFLDGLSYFENTGTRSAPVYSTGRQLRTPSGKRLEMDLQMINPVSVDWNRDGHTDLIVGDEDGRVAYVKHTGKVVNGTPIFEAPRYFRQQATDVKFGALASPCGTDWDGDGDFDIISGNTAGYLGFIENLSGPGVAEPKFAEPVRLKADGDAMPIRILAGPSGSIQGPLEAKWGYTTQSVADWDADGLPDIIVNSIWGKIVWFRNIGTRTAPKLAPAAPVVVEWPDRAPKSPYVWWEPQGKELATQWRTTPVAVDWTQDGLVDLVMMDHEGYLALYRRQKNDHGQLQLLPGERLFCDTEGKKLRLNPNVAGRSGRRKLTVVDWDGDGQLDLLVNSRNANWLRQKESRDGKWLFEDRGPLAADNIEAHDVGPTTVDWDGNGIPDLLAGGEDGHFYFLQNKSREAR
;
A
#
# COMPACT_ATOMS: atom_id res chain seq x y z
N MET A 1 35.37 25.56 68.84
CA MET A 1 36.72 26.15 68.63
C MET A 1 36.85 26.36 67.13
N ARG A 2 36.71 27.49 66.73
CA ARG A 2 37.49 28.50 66.00
C ARG A 2 38.78 27.96 65.33
N PHE A 3 38.91 28.18 64.04
CA PHE A 3 39.84 28.94 63.20
C PHE A 3 39.77 28.41 61.79
N SER A 4 39.35 29.12 60.78
CA SER A 4 39.83 30.31 60.03
C SER A 4 40.92 30.01 59.01
N LEU A 5 40.51 30.20 57.75
CA LEU A 5 41.18 30.83 56.59
C LEU A 5 42.65 30.48 56.24
N THR A 6 42.94 30.10 55.04
CA THR A 6 43.66 30.95 54.06
C THR A 6 43.64 30.40 52.65
N SER A 7 43.46 31.32 51.71
CA SER A 7 43.54 31.16 50.24
C SER A 7 44.97 30.88 49.79
N SER A 8 45.11 30.06 48.75
CA SER A 8 46.24 30.17 47.82
C SER A 8 45.80 29.79 46.40
N ALA A 9 45.80 30.79 45.57
CA ALA A 9 45.58 30.66 44.14
C ALA A 9 46.77 29.99 43.46
N ILE A 10 46.53 28.92 42.72
CA ILE A 10 47.50 28.38 41.73
C ILE A 10 46.85 28.55 40.38
N ALA A 11 47.42 29.45 39.60
CA ALA A 11 47.08 29.65 38.18
C ALA A 11 47.64 28.48 37.38
N ILE A 12 46.79 27.67 36.81
CA ILE A 12 47.16 26.70 35.76
C ILE A 12 46.78 27.30 34.40
N LEU A 13 47.79 27.68 33.62
CA LEU A 13 47.64 28.01 32.21
C LEU A 13 47.22 26.75 31.46
N ALA A 14 45.97 26.65 31.09
CA ALA A 14 45.52 25.66 30.12
C ALA A 14 45.56 26.29 28.73
N CYS A 15 46.52 25.80 27.88
CA CYS A 15 46.50 26.02 26.44
C CYS A 15 45.22 25.39 25.86
N VAL A 16 44.24 26.22 25.54
CA VAL A 16 43.09 25.80 24.74
C VAL A 16 43.53 25.84 23.30
N SER A 17 43.91 24.67 22.75
CA SER A 17 43.97 24.47 21.31
C SER A 17 42.55 24.56 20.77
N LEU A 18 42.22 25.67 20.16
CA LEU A 18 41.03 25.80 19.33
C LEU A 18 41.19 24.87 18.12
N CYS A 19 40.71 23.63 18.20
CA CYS A 19 40.33 22.88 17.02
C CYS A 19 39.09 23.54 16.46
N VAL A 20 39.27 24.38 15.45
CA VAL A 20 38.19 24.80 14.57
C VAL A 20 37.77 23.55 13.81
N LEU A 21 36.83 22.82 14.38
CA LEU A 21 35.98 21.92 13.60
C LEU A 21 35.18 22.82 12.66
N ALA A 22 35.67 22.94 11.42
CA ALA A 22 34.86 23.41 10.32
C ALA A 22 33.65 22.47 10.26
N SER A 23 32.55 22.90 10.86
CA SER A 23 31.24 22.36 10.54
C SER A 23 31.08 22.59 9.05
N LYS A 24 31.24 21.51 8.25
CA LYS A 24 30.64 21.48 6.92
C LYS A 24 29.18 21.78 7.17
N THR A 25 28.76 23.00 6.90
CA THR A 25 27.36 23.32 6.67
C THR A 25 26.93 22.37 5.58
N SER A 26 26.14 21.36 5.95
CA SER A 26 25.41 20.58 4.98
C SER A 26 24.64 21.59 4.15
N ALA A 27 24.94 21.73 2.88
CA ALA A 27 23.99 22.27 1.91
C ALA A 27 22.64 21.65 2.29
N GLY A 28 21.58 22.45 2.45
CA GLY A 28 20.29 21.96 2.94
C GLY A 28 19.94 20.70 2.16
N ALA A 29 19.69 19.59 2.89
CA ALA A 29 19.38 18.34 2.24
C ALA A 29 18.16 18.57 1.36
N GLU A 30 18.24 18.18 0.10
CA GLU A 30 17.14 18.33 -0.85
C GLU A 30 15.94 17.50 -0.39
N LEU A 31 14.74 18.03 -0.62
CA LEU A 31 13.48 17.38 -0.27
C LEU A 31 12.83 16.81 -1.53
N LEU A 32 12.14 15.69 -1.35
CA LEU A 32 11.32 15.09 -2.40
C LEU A 32 10.03 15.89 -2.58
N SER A 33 9.63 16.13 -3.83
CA SER A 33 8.32 16.69 -4.17
C SER A 33 7.38 15.61 -4.66
N ARG A 34 6.08 15.70 -4.32
CA ARG A 34 5.08 14.81 -4.92
C ARG A 34 4.79 15.22 -6.35
N VAL A 35 4.72 14.23 -7.24
CA VAL A 35 4.37 14.45 -8.64
C VAL A 35 2.91 14.85 -8.74
N GLN A 36 2.65 15.96 -9.43
CA GLN A 36 1.31 16.50 -9.66
C GLN A 36 0.81 16.12 -11.04
N HIS A 37 -0.51 15.95 -11.19
CA HIS A 37 -1.09 15.76 -12.53
C HIS A 37 -0.92 16.99 -13.44
N ASN A 38 -0.84 18.18 -12.89
CA ASN A 38 -0.75 19.46 -13.64
C ASN A 38 -1.80 19.56 -14.75
N ASN A 39 -2.94 18.92 -14.60
CA ASN A 39 -3.98 18.73 -15.60
C ASN A 39 -5.33 19.29 -15.11
N PRO A 40 -5.57 20.59 -15.23
CA PRO A 40 -6.79 21.23 -14.76
C PRO A 40 -8.06 20.62 -15.38
N GLY A 41 -9.03 20.27 -14.54
CA GLY A 41 -10.28 19.64 -14.95
C GLY A 41 -10.20 18.12 -15.08
N LEU A 42 -9.04 17.50 -14.88
CA LEU A 42 -8.92 16.05 -14.77
C LEU A 42 -9.59 15.58 -13.48
N THR A 43 -10.30 14.46 -13.54
CA THR A 43 -10.83 13.74 -12.39
C THR A 43 -10.20 12.36 -12.31
N VAL A 44 -9.89 11.90 -11.10
CA VAL A 44 -9.26 10.60 -10.82
C VAL A 44 -10.02 9.88 -9.71
N ASP A 45 -9.72 8.61 -9.44
CA ASP A 45 -10.23 7.93 -8.27
C ASP A 45 -9.88 8.72 -6.99
N LEU A 46 -10.87 8.92 -6.11
CA LEU A 46 -10.62 9.52 -4.80
C LEU A 46 -9.70 8.61 -3.99
N GLY A 47 -8.62 9.17 -3.44
CA GLY A 47 -7.67 8.38 -2.69
C GLY A 47 -6.88 9.19 -1.67
N VAL A 48 -6.63 8.53 -0.53
CA VAL A 48 -5.65 8.95 0.47
C VAL A 48 -4.40 8.06 0.37
N GLY A 49 -3.57 8.01 1.39
CA GLY A 49 -2.45 7.07 1.48
C GLY A 49 -2.93 5.62 1.63
N LEU A 50 -2.25 4.86 2.45
CA LEU A 50 -2.61 3.46 2.74
C LEU A 50 -3.67 3.40 3.83
N TYR A 51 -4.66 2.49 3.67
CA TYR A 51 -5.79 2.26 4.58
C TYR A 51 -6.72 3.47 4.75
N ALA A 52 -7.79 3.51 3.96
CA ALA A 52 -8.83 4.52 4.13
C ALA A 52 -9.80 4.15 5.28
N PHE A 53 -9.96 5.05 6.23
CA PHE A 53 -10.99 4.99 7.27
C PHE A 53 -11.97 6.13 7.03
N PRO A 54 -13.05 5.91 6.25
CA PRO A 54 -13.99 6.96 5.88
C PRO A 54 -14.91 7.34 7.05
N MET A 55 -15.23 8.63 7.12
CA MET A 55 -16.14 9.24 8.07
C MET A 55 -17.03 10.21 7.31
N PRO A 56 -18.16 9.75 6.73
CA PRO A 56 -19.12 10.61 6.08
C PRO A 56 -19.67 11.65 7.06
N TRP A 57 -19.55 12.93 6.73
CA TRP A 57 -19.90 14.03 7.63
C TRP A 57 -20.13 15.31 6.83
N ASP A 58 -21.25 16.02 7.07
CA ASP A 58 -21.45 17.40 6.63
C ASP A 58 -20.46 18.30 7.41
N HIS A 59 -19.24 18.43 6.90
CA HIS A 59 -18.12 19.02 7.63
C HIS A 59 -18.17 20.55 7.60
N ASP A 60 -18.65 21.15 6.54
CA ASP A 60 -18.72 22.61 6.37
C ASP A 60 -20.11 23.20 6.70
N GLY A 61 -21.13 22.36 6.86
CA GLY A 61 -22.48 22.74 7.30
C GLY A 61 -23.37 23.24 6.17
N ASP A 62 -23.08 22.88 4.93
CA ASP A 62 -23.88 23.27 3.76
C ASP A 62 -25.07 22.33 3.49
N GLY A 63 -25.08 21.20 4.19
CA GLY A 63 -26.16 20.23 4.22
C GLY A 63 -25.94 19.01 3.35
N ASP A 64 -24.89 18.91 2.56
CA ASP A 64 -24.50 17.65 1.91
C ASP A 64 -23.47 16.87 2.73
N LEU A 65 -23.10 15.68 2.28
CA LEU A 65 -22.12 14.86 2.98
C LEU A 65 -20.76 14.95 2.28
N ASP A 66 -19.77 15.38 3.06
CA ASP A 66 -18.36 15.28 2.71
C ASP A 66 -17.78 13.93 3.10
N LEU A 67 -16.57 13.66 2.64
CA LEU A 67 -15.76 12.54 3.10
C LEU A 67 -14.58 13.03 3.93
N VAL A 68 -14.63 12.84 5.25
CA VAL A 68 -13.46 12.95 6.11
C VAL A 68 -12.82 11.57 6.18
N ILE A 69 -11.54 11.46 5.81
CA ILE A 69 -10.86 10.16 5.72
C ILE A 69 -9.56 10.21 6.52
N SER A 70 -9.38 9.25 7.42
CA SER A 70 -8.11 9.02 8.09
C SER A 70 -7.28 7.99 7.33
N CYS A 71 -5.98 8.26 7.16
CA CYS A 71 -4.97 7.29 6.75
C CYS A 71 -3.74 7.46 7.63
N SER A 72 -3.08 6.36 7.99
CA SER A 72 -2.07 6.34 9.05
C SER A 72 -0.65 6.14 8.56
N ASP A 73 -0.46 5.70 7.33
CA ASP A 73 0.86 5.34 6.84
C ASP A 73 1.62 6.47 6.16
N LYS A 74 2.95 6.33 6.17
CA LYS A 74 3.87 7.30 5.58
C LYS A 74 3.87 7.18 4.04
N PRO A 75 4.20 8.25 3.36
CA PRO A 75 4.39 9.60 3.89
C PRO A 75 3.11 10.44 3.93
N TYR A 76 2.00 9.92 3.40
CA TYR A 76 0.72 10.63 3.27
C TYR A 76 -0.16 10.53 4.54
N ASN A 77 0.44 10.37 5.71
CA ASN A 77 -0.29 10.29 6.97
C ASN A 77 -1.13 11.54 7.25
N GLY A 78 -2.41 11.36 7.55
CA GLY A 78 -3.29 12.48 7.85
C GLY A 78 -4.76 12.10 8.02
N VAL A 79 -5.52 13.06 8.54
CA VAL A 79 -6.96 13.16 8.38
C VAL A 79 -7.20 14.20 7.31
N TYR A 80 -7.92 13.84 6.27
CA TYR A 80 -8.20 14.68 5.12
C TYR A 80 -9.71 14.84 4.94
N VAL A 81 -10.16 16.05 4.62
CA VAL A 81 -11.52 16.29 4.14
C VAL A 81 -11.49 16.45 2.62
N PHE A 82 -12.41 15.74 1.98
CA PHE A 82 -12.80 15.86 0.60
C PHE A 82 -14.17 16.50 0.58
N GLU A 83 -14.21 17.77 0.20
CA GLU A 83 -15.44 18.57 0.17
C GLU A 83 -16.26 18.15 -1.05
N ASN A 84 -17.55 17.96 -0.84
CA ASN A 84 -18.53 17.73 -1.89
C ASN A 84 -19.01 19.08 -2.42
N PRO A 85 -18.65 19.53 -3.63
CA PRO A 85 -19.06 20.82 -4.15
C PRO A 85 -20.44 20.78 -4.83
N GLY A 86 -21.08 19.63 -4.82
CA GLY A 86 -22.32 19.40 -5.53
C GLY A 86 -23.55 19.87 -4.76
N PRO A 87 -24.71 19.82 -5.40
CA PRO A 87 -25.96 20.00 -4.67
C PRO A 87 -26.20 18.77 -3.79
N VAL A 88 -26.88 18.98 -2.67
CA VAL A 88 -27.31 17.94 -1.71
C VAL A 88 -27.94 16.70 -2.37
N SER A 89 -28.49 16.85 -3.56
CA SER A 89 -29.08 15.75 -4.35
C SER A 89 -28.11 14.96 -5.22
N GLU A 90 -26.83 15.32 -5.25
CA GLU A 90 -25.82 14.59 -6.05
C GLU A 90 -25.44 13.28 -5.35
N GLU A 91 -25.88 12.16 -5.92
CA GLU A 91 -25.61 10.83 -5.37
C GLU A 91 -24.13 10.41 -5.52
N PHE A 92 -23.47 10.90 -6.57
CA PHE A 92 -22.10 10.52 -6.88
C PHE A 92 -21.26 11.74 -7.29
N PRO A 93 -20.91 12.60 -6.32
CA PRO A 93 -20.17 13.83 -6.58
C PRO A 93 -18.74 13.57 -7.03
N VAL A 94 -18.16 14.57 -7.70
CA VAL A 94 -16.70 14.67 -7.88
C VAL A 94 -16.17 15.61 -6.81
N PHE A 95 -15.50 15.06 -5.83
CA PHE A 95 -15.01 15.81 -4.68
C PHE A 95 -13.92 16.82 -5.06
N LEU A 96 -13.80 17.88 -4.27
CA LEU A 96 -12.69 18.82 -4.35
C LEU A 96 -11.38 18.16 -3.89
N PRO A 97 -10.21 18.75 -4.23
CA PRO A 97 -8.93 18.26 -3.76
C PRO A 97 -8.85 18.14 -2.24
N PRO A 98 -8.16 17.12 -1.69
CA PRO A 98 -8.11 16.88 -0.25
C PRO A 98 -7.43 18.03 0.51
N ARG A 99 -8.03 18.41 1.65
CA ARG A 99 -7.45 19.34 2.61
C ARG A 99 -7.13 18.63 3.92
N LYS A 100 -5.87 18.68 4.34
CA LYS A 100 -5.43 18.03 5.58
C LYS A 100 -5.98 18.74 6.82
N LEU A 101 -6.60 17.99 7.73
CA LEU A 101 -7.15 18.47 9.00
C LEU A 101 -6.22 18.21 10.18
N GLY A 102 -5.48 17.08 10.17
CA GLY A 102 -4.63 16.70 11.29
C GLY A 102 -3.85 15.41 11.05
N PRO A 103 -3.20 14.87 12.10
CA PRO A 103 -2.48 13.61 12.01
C PRO A 103 -3.47 12.44 11.87
N GLY A 104 -3.15 11.49 10.98
CA GLY A 104 -3.94 10.29 10.78
C GLY A 104 -3.66 9.22 11.83
N LYS A 105 -4.65 8.36 12.05
CA LYS A 105 -4.58 7.17 12.91
C LYS A 105 -5.31 6.02 12.24
N THR A 106 -4.83 4.81 12.45
CA THR A 106 -5.57 3.59 12.10
C THR A 106 -6.84 3.47 12.94
N TYR A 107 -7.87 2.87 12.34
CA TYR A 107 -9.15 2.53 13.01
C TYR A 107 -9.95 3.74 13.53
N MET A 108 -9.74 4.91 12.93
CA MET A 108 -10.51 6.09 13.24
C MET A 108 -11.95 5.92 12.74
N THR A 109 -12.91 6.23 13.61
CA THR A 109 -14.35 6.08 13.30
C THR A 109 -15.14 7.28 13.78
N LEU A 110 -16.20 7.62 13.03
CA LEU A 110 -17.19 8.62 13.41
C LEU A 110 -18.43 7.93 13.98
N SER A 111 -19.00 8.51 15.02
CA SER A 111 -20.33 8.18 15.56
C SER A 111 -21.06 9.46 15.93
N TRP A 112 -22.39 9.38 15.99
CA TRP A 112 -23.23 10.49 16.42
C TRP A 112 -23.82 10.17 17.79
N VAL A 113 -23.63 11.07 18.76
CA VAL A 113 -24.15 10.96 20.12
C VAL A 113 -24.85 12.28 20.46
N ASP A 114 -26.13 12.25 20.73
CA ASP A 114 -26.94 13.44 20.97
C ASP A 114 -26.79 14.50 19.83
N ASP A 115 -26.87 14.04 18.58
CA ASP A 115 -26.68 14.84 17.36
C ASP A 115 -25.30 15.54 17.27
N GLN A 116 -24.30 15.04 17.98
CA GLN A 116 -22.96 15.58 17.96
C GLN A 116 -21.96 14.53 17.41
N PRO A 117 -21.07 14.92 16.49
CA PRO A 117 -20.05 14.02 15.99
C PRO A 117 -19.03 13.70 17.07
N ARG A 118 -18.73 12.42 17.23
CA ARG A 118 -17.73 11.88 18.15
C ARG A 118 -16.77 10.98 17.37
N VAL A 119 -15.48 11.26 17.42
CA VAL A 119 -14.47 10.49 16.70
C VAL A 119 -13.66 9.65 17.68
N LEU A 120 -13.66 8.34 17.45
CA LEU A 120 -12.92 7.36 18.25
C LEU A 120 -11.71 6.82 17.50
N VAL A 121 -10.64 6.52 18.25
CA VAL A 121 -9.45 5.80 17.80
C VAL A 121 -9.12 4.75 18.84
N ALA A 122 -9.35 3.48 18.55
CA ALA A 122 -9.27 2.42 19.55
C ALA A 122 -10.03 2.85 20.82
N ASN A 123 -9.42 2.79 22.00
CA ASN A 123 -10.03 3.17 23.29
C ASN A 123 -9.92 4.67 23.62
N GLU A 124 -9.76 5.54 22.65
CA GLU A 124 -9.61 6.97 22.86
C GLU A 124 -10.58 7.77 21.99
N GLU A 125 -11.04 8.90 22.49
CA GLU A 125 -11.85 9.88 21.77
C GLU A 125 -11.04 11.13 21.47
N ILE A 126 -11.15 11.64 20.23
CA ILE A 126 -10.60 12.94 19.86
C ILE A 126 -11.60 14.02 20.30
N THR A 127 -11.21 14.85 21.25
CA THR A 127 -12.14 15.81 21.88
C THR A 127 -12.15 17.20 21.25
N GLY A 128 -11.15 17.50 20.41
CA GLY A 128 -10.94 18.84 19.84
C GLY A 128 -11.49 19.06 18.43
N ILE A 129 -12.19 18.09 17.82
CA ILE A 129 -12.58 18.14 16.39
C ILE A 129 -13.36 19.41 16.02
N LYS A 130 -14.26 19.89 16.90
CA LYS A 130 -15.05 21.12 16.69
C LYS A 130 -14.21 22.40 16.64
N SER A 131 -13.05 22.41 17.30
CA SER A 131 -12.10 23.52 17.27
C SER A 131 -10.99 23.34 16.24
N GLY A 132 -11.03 22.25 15.45
CA GLY A 132 -10.00 21.90 14.51
C GLY A 132 -8.77 21.21 15.15
N ASP A 133 -8.84 20.84 16.42
CA ASP A 133 -7.76 20.10 17.10
C ASP A 133 -7.99 18.58 16.96
N TRP A 134 -7.18 17.94 16.16
CA TRP A 134 -7.16 16.49 15.93
C TRP A 134 -6.07 15.77 16.75
N THR A 135 -5.51 16.43 17.77
CA THR A 135 -4.38 15.90 18.55
C THR A 135 -4.68 15.64 20.02
N THR A 136 -5.79 16.15 20.53
CA THR A 136 -6.19 15.97 21.93
C THR A 136 -7.09 14.75 22.11
N TYR A 137 -6.60 13.76 22.87
CA TYR A 137 -7.26 12.47 23.10
C TYR A 137 -7.72 12.32 24.54
N LYS A 138 -8.83 11.62 24.75
CA LYS A 138 -9.36 11.24 26.06
C LYS A 138 -9.70 9.74 26.07
N PRO A 139 -9.22 8.96 27.05
CA PRO A 139 -9.64 7.57 27.22
C PRO A 139 -11.16 7.45 27.38
N VAL A 140 -11.77 6.44 26.72
CA VAL A 140 -13.21 6.19 26.77
C VAL A 140 -13.53 5.08 27.78
N TYR A 141 -12.84 3.94 27.68
CA TYR A 141 -13.06 2.79 28.55
C TYR A 141 -11.86 2.60 29.48
N PRO A 142 -12.09 2.57 30.83
CA PRO A 142 -10.99 2.65 31.80
C PRO A 142 -10.25 1.33 32.04
N LYS A 143 -10.76 0.20 31.49
CA LYS A 143 -10.21 -1.13 31.69
C LYS A 143 -9.55 -1.67 30.42
N LYS A 144 -8.76 -2.74 30.56
CA LYS A 144 -8.30 -3.51 29.41
C LYS A 144 -9.47 -4.25 28.78
N LEU A 145 -9.66 -4.10 27.46
CA LEU A 145 -10.80 -4.64 26.74
C LEU A 145 -10.91 -6.17 26.89
N ILE A 146 -9.84 -6.91 26.58
CA ILE A 146 -9.82 -8.37 26.59
C ILE A 146 -8.45 -8.83 27.12
N ALA A 147 -8.47 -9.66 28.18
CA ALA A 147 -7.23 -10.06 28.86
C ALA A 147 -6.42 -11.09 28.08
N ASP A 148 -7.06 -11.99 27.32
CA ASP A 148 -6.49 -13.27 26.86
C ASP A 148 -6.09 -13.32 25.38
N ILE A 149 -6.34 -12.25 24.60
CA ILE A 149 -5.86 -12.19 23.22
C ILE A 149 -4.37 -11.84 23.21
N LYS A 150 -3.55 -12.74 22.68
CA LYS A 150 -2.09 -12.61 22.67
C LYS A 150 -1.59 -11.79 21.51
N HIS A 151 -2.24 -11.89 20.35
CA HIS A 151 -1.82 -11.24 19.11
C HIS A 151 -2.98 -10.41 18.51
N PRO A 152 -3.37 -9.30 19.19
CA PRO A 152 -4.36 -8.37 18.64
C PRO A 152 -3.77 -7.61 17.47
N ARG A 153 -4.54 -7.45 16.40
CA ARG A 153 -4.10 -6.65 15.25
C ARG A 153 -4.99 -5.43 15.00
N GLN A 154 -6.29 -5.61 14.93
CA GLN A 154 -7.26 -4.54 14.75
C GLN A 154 -8.08 -4.31 16.02
N ASN A 155 -8.45 -3.05 16.23
CA ASN A 155 -9.26 -2.65 17.37
C ASN A 155 -10.08 -1.40 17.00
N GLN A 156 -11.26 -1.60 16.41
CA GLN A 156 -12.13 -0.54 15.92
C GLN A 156 -13.30 -0.30 16.88
N TRP A 157 -13.51 0.92 17.32
CA TRP A 157 -14.48 1.33 18.31
C TRP A 157 -15.50 2.30 17.74
N ARG A 158 -16.78 2.13 18.11
CA ARG A 158 -17.87 3.06 17.76
C ARG A 158 -18.80 3.26 18.94
N PHE A 159 -19.42 4.43 19.02
CA PHE A 159 -20.61 4.61 19.83
C PHE A 159 -21.84 4.13 19.05
N ALA A 160 -22.74 3.41 19.71
CA ALA A 160 -24.01 2.96 19.14
C ALA A 160 -25.05 2.80 20.26
N ASP A 161 -26.25 3.25 20.03
CA ASP A 161 -27.40 2.93 20.88
C ASP A 161 -27.80 1.48 20.59
N TYR A 162 -27.14 0.52 21.26
CA TYR A 162 -27.23 -0.91 20.92
C TYR A 162 -28.62 -1.49 21.22
N ASP A 163 -29.26 -1.11 22.34
CA ASP A 163 -30.53 -1.67 22.77
C ASP A 163 -31.70 -0.69 22.78
N GLY A 164 -31.56 0.47 22.12
CA GLY A 164 -32.65 1.41 21.91
C GLY A 164 -33.13 2.15 23.13
N ASP A 165 -32.30 2.26 24.16
CA ASP A 165 -32.64 3.00 25.40
C ASP A 165 -32.30 4.49 25.32
N GLY A 166 -31.69 4.95 24.22
CA GLY A 166 -31.25 6.34 23.99
C GLY A 166 -29.89 6.65 24.60
N VAL A 167 -29.24 5.69 25.27
CA VAL A 167 -27.90 5.83 25.81
C VAL A 167 -26.92 5.05 24.93
N HIS A 168 -25.84 5.70 24.50
CA HIS A 168 -24.90 5.07 23.60
C HIS A 168 -23.92 4.15 24.33
N ASP A 169 -23.85 2.94 23.83
CA ASP A 169 -22.91 1.89 24.19
C ASP A 169 -21.64 1.97 23.35
N LEU A 170 -20.65 1.14 23.63
CA LEU A 170 -19.48 0.97 22.77
C LEU A 170 -19.59 -0.35 22.01
N LEU A 171 -19.56 -0.26 20.69
CA LEU A 171 -19.43 -1.39 19.79
C LEU A 171 -17.94 -1.53 19.41
N VAL A 172 -17.36 -2.70 19.61
CA VAL A 172 -15.93 -2.93 19.43
C VAL A 172 -15.65 -4.12 18.54
N GLY A 173 -15.01 -3.88 17.41
CA GLY A 173 -14.41 -4.90 16.58
C GLY A 173 -12.98 -5.19 17.03
N HIS A 174 -12.64 -6.47 17.20
CA HIS A 174 -11.32 -6.88 17.68
C HIS A 174 -10.80 -8.08 16.90
N GLU A 175 -9.63 -7.95 16.30
CA GLU A 175 -8.98 -9.02 15.53
C GLU A 175 -7.98 -9.81 16.40
N SER A 176 -8.02 -11.13 16.29
CA SER A 176 -7.04 -12.04 16.90
C SER A 176 -6.40 -12.93 15.83
N TRP A 177 -5.08 -13.06 15.91
CA TRP A 177 -4.29 -13.96 15.08
C TRP A 177 -3.77 -15.17 15.87
N ASP A 178 -4.30 -15.44 17.05
CA ASP A 178 -3.80 -16.49 17.94
C ASP A 178 -3.80 -17.89 17.28
N ASP A 179 -4.81 -18.19 16.47
CA ASP A 179 -4.94 -19.48 15.76
C ASP A 179 -4.29 -19.47 14.37
N PHE A 180 -3.95 -18.29 13.83
CA PHE A 180 -3.34 -18.18 12.51
C PHE A 180 -1.94 -18.79 12.45
N GLY A 181 -1.19 -18.73 13.54
CA GLY A 181 0.10 -19.42 13.69
C GLY A 181 1.26 -18.77 12.96
N TRP A 182 1.18 -17.46 12.70
CA TRP A 182 2.21 -16.70 11.98
C TRP A 182 3.31 -16.11 12.88
N PHE A 183 3.12 -16.11 14.21
CA PHE A 183 3.94 -15.32 15.12
C PHE A 183 5.25 -15.97 15.54
N GLY A 184 6.37 -15.26 15.36
CA GLY A 184 7.66 -15.50 16.00
C GLY A 184 8.54 -16.58 15.38
N GLU A 185 8.08 -17.32 14.39
CA GLU A 185 8.85 -18.37 13.75
C GLU A 185 9.29 -17.98 12.33
N ASN A 186 10.60 -18.07 12.05
CA ASN A 186 11.13 -17.91 10.70
C ASN A 186 10.78 -19.11 9.78
N THR A 187 9.70 -19.82 10.06
CA THR A 187 9.29 -21.08 9.40
C THR A 187 7.83 -21.11 9.00
N TRP A 188 7.14 -19.96 8.92
CA TRP A 188 5.72 -19.89 8.53
C TRP A 188 5.47 -20.48 7.12
N TRP A 189 6.44 -20.49 6.18
CA TRP A 189 6.32 -21.23 4.92
C TRP A 189 6.14 -22.75 5.11
N ALA A 190 6.46 -23.30 6.29
CA ALA A 190 6.14 -24.68 6.64
C ALA A 190 4.65 -24.94 6.83
N LYS A 191 3.82 -23.89 6.82
CA LYS A 191 2.35 -23.99 6.84
C LYS A 191 1.74 -24.33 5.48
N TYR A 192 2.54 -24.51 4.44
CA TYR A 192 2.06 -24.95 3.15
C TYR A 192 2.33 -26.44 2.94
N ASP A 193 1.35 -27.13 2.37
CA ASP A 193 1.57 -28.51 1.91
C ASP A 193 2.41 -28.54 0.61
N PRO A 194 2.86 -29.72 0.16
CA PRO A 194 3.62 -29.84 -1.09
C PRO A 194 2.90 -29.35 -2.34
N GLN A 195 1.58 -29.16 -2.29
CA GLN A 195 0.76 -28.63 -3.38
C GLN A 195 0.56 -27.11 -3.27
N GLY A 196 1.20 -26.43 -2.32
CA GLY A 196 1.10 -24.99 -2.12
C GLY A 196 -0.22 -24.55 -1.48
N ARG A 197 -0.93 -25.44 -0.74
CA ARG A 197 -2.16 -25.10 -0.04
C ARG A 197 -1.85 -24.78 1.42
N TRP A 198 -2.47 -23.72 1.92
CA TRP A 198 -2.34 -23.28 3.30
C TRP A 198 -2.88 -24.30 4.30
N GLN A 199 -2.12 -24.58 5.34
CA GLN A 199 -2.43 -25.52 6.42
C GLN A 199 -2.49 -24.85 7.80
N GLY A 200 -2.36 -23.51 7.87
CA GLY A 200 -2.53 -22.74 9.10
C GLY A 200 -3.99 -22.57 9.47
N GLY A 201 -4.24 -21.95 10.62
CA GLY A 201 -5.58 -21.54 11.04
C GLY A 201 -6.09 -20.31 10.31
N GLU A 202 -7.15 -19.72 10.83
CA GLU A 202 -7.77 -18.49 10.33
C GLU A 202 -7.58 -17.35 11.33
N PRO A 203 -7.53 -16.09 10.87
CA PRO A 203 -7.64 -14.94 11.76
C PRO A 203 -9.09 -14.82 12.21
N HIS A 204 -9.30 -14.37 13.43
CA HIS A 204 -10.64 -14.19 13.99
C HIS A 204 -10.95 -12.71 14.18
N GLY A 205 -12.03 -12.25 13.58
CA GLY A 205 -12.64 -10.97 13.86
C GLY A 205 -13.81 -11.14 14.82
N TRP A 206 -13.68 -10.63 16.04
CA TRP A 206 -14.70 -10.69 17.08
C TRP A 206 -15.39 -9.34 17.26
N VAL A 207 -16.69 -9.36 17.62
CA VAL A 207 -17.44 -8.14 17.94
C VAL A 207 -17.91 -8.21 19.38
N TYR A 208 -17.70 -7.10 20.10
CA TYR A 208 -18.10 -6.92 21.49
C TYR A 208 -19.00 -5.71 21.63
N VAL A 209 -19.88 -5.73 22.63
CA VAL A 209 -20.59 -4.55 23.13
C VAL A 209 -20.22 -4.30 24.58
N ILE A 210 -20.02 -3.04 24.95
CA ILE A 210 -19.81 -2.58 26.33
C ILE A 210 -20.96 -1.64 26.66
N ARG A 211 -21.88 -2.12 27.49
CA ARG A 211 -23.09 -1.40 27.84
C ARG A 211 -22.77 -0.18 28.72
N ASN A 212 -23.50 0.91 28.45
CA ASN A 212 -23.48 2.10 29.29
C ASN A 212 -24.74 2.13 30.17
N LYS A 213 -24.58 1.95 31.48
CA LYS A 213 -25.68 2.05 32.46
C LYS A 213 -25.85 3.44 33.05
N GLY A 214 -25.00 4.39 32.67
CA GLY A 214 -25.09 5.78 33.06
C GLY A 214 -25.88 6.62 32.06
N THR A 215 -25.26 7.68 31.57
CA THR A 215 -25.81 8.58 30.53
C THR A 215 -24.74 8.87 29.48
N ASN A 216 -25.13 9.44 28.34
CA ASN A 216 -24.17 9.87 27.31
C ASN A 216 -23.11 10.85 27.84
N ALA A 217 -23.48 11.71 28.80
CA ALA A 217 -22.58 12.69 29.42
C ALA A 217 -21.72 12.12 30.57
N ALA A 218 -22.21 11.09 31.27
CA ALA A 218 -21.54 10.45 32.39
C ALA A 218 -21.70 8.91 32.28
N PRO A 219 -20.90 8.27 31.41
CA PRO A 219 -21.03 6.84 31.14
C PRO A 219 -20.59 5.99 32.33
N GLU A 220 -21.33 4.93 32.60
CA GLU A 220 -21.02 3.86 33.55
C GLU A 220 -20.90 2.55 32.79
N TRP A 221 -19.67 2.19 32.42
CA TRP A 221 -19.38 1.05 31.55
C TRP A 221 -19.45 -0.30 32.27
N GLU A 222 -20.21 -1.23 31.70
CA GLU A 222 -20.20 -2.66 32.10
C GLU A 222 -18.98 -3.39 31.57
N GLU A 223 -18.86 -4.69 31.84
CA GLU A 223 -17.84 -5.54 31.25
C GLU A 223 -18.20 -5.85 29.78
N PRO A 224 -17.19 -6.03 28.90
CA PRO A 224 -17.42 -6.36 27.49
C PRO A 224 -18.18 -7.69 27.32
N ILE A 225 -19.19 -7.69 26.49
CA ILE A 225 -19.97 -8.88 26.11
C ILE A 225 -19.65 -9.21 24.65
N GLN A 226 -19.15 -10.43 24.40
CA GLN A 226 -18.94 -10.92 23.04
C GLN A 226 -20.28 -11.22 22.38
N LEU A 227 -20.57 -10.57 21.26
CA LEU A 227 -21.80 -10.78 20.52
C LEU A 227 -21.90 -12.22 19.99
N GLN A 228 -23.11 -12.75 20.01
CA GLN A 228 -23.42 -14.09 19.50
C GLN A 228 -24.32 -14.00 18.28
N GLY A 229 -24.01 -14.81 17.24
CA GLY A 229 -24.84 -14.94 16.04
C GLY A 229 -25.14 -16.41 15.76
N GLY A 230 -26.42 -16.79 15.73
CA GLY A 230 -26.83 -18.19 15.59
C GLY A 230 -26.33 -19.13 16.71
N GLY A 231 -26.15 -18.57 17.92
CA GLY A 231 -25.67 -19.36 19.10
C GLY A 231 -24.15 -19.59 19.12
N ARG A 232 -23.38 -18.89 18.32
CA ARG A 232 -21.90 -18.88 18.30
C ARG A 232 -21.40 -17.45 18.36
N PRO A 233 -20.15 -17.20 18.78
CA PRO A 233 -19.57 -15.88 18.66
C PRO A 233 -19.71 -15.31 17.24
N VAL A 234 -20.11 -14.03 17.13
CA VAL A 234 -20.02 -13.29 15.86
C VAL A 234 -18.57 -13.31 15.42
N GLN A 235 -18.33 -13.85 14.24
CA GLN A 235 -16.98 -14.01 13.70
C GLN A 235 -16.94 -13.58 12.24
N THR A 236 -15.93 -12.78 11.91
CA THR A 236 -15.52 -12.46 10.53
C THR A 236 -14.16 -13.08 10.23
N TYR A 237 -13.76 -13.08 8.97
CA TYR A 237 -12.41 -13.49 8.57
C TYR A 237 -11.41 -12.35 8.85
N GLY A 238 -11.04 -12.16 10.13
CA GLY A 238 -10.23 -11.03 10.59
C GLY A 238 -10.90 -9.67 10.36
N TRP A 239 -10.19 -8.57 10.66
CA TRP A 239 -10.54 -7.18 10.35
C TRP A 239 -12.02 -6.78 10.57
N PRO A 240 -12.60 -6.97 11.76
CA PRO A 240 -14.02 -6.77 12.00
C PRO A 240 -14.33 -5.27 12.19
N GLY A 241 -14.57 -4.55 11.11
CA GLY A 241 -15.10 -3.18 11.14
C GLY A 241 -16.62 -3.21 11.32
N PRO A 242 -17.17 -3.25 12.57
CA PRO A 242 -18.61 -3.40 12.77
C PRO A 242 -19.35 -2.08 12.57
N CYS A 243 -20.53 -2.14 11.94
CA CYS A 243 -21.51 -1.07 11.92
C CYS A 243 -22.93 -1.62 12.15
N LEU A 244 -23.71 -0.86 12.90
CA LEU A 244 -25.12 -1.17 13.20
C LEU A 244 -26.03 -0.24 12.42
N SER A 245 -27.05 -0.80 11.79
CA SER A 245 -28.14 -0.04 11.16
C SER A 245 -29.33 -0.96 10.90
N ASP A 246 -30.52 -0.40 10.73
CA ASP A 246 -31.68 -1.10 10.19
C ASP A 246 -31.47 -1.28 8.67
N PHE A 247 -30.83 -2.39 8.28
CA PHE A 247 -30.52 -2.68 6.88
C PHE A 247 -31.68 -3.36 6.14
N ASP A 248 -32.58 -4.03 6.85
CA ASP A 248 -33.69 -4.73 6.22
C ASP A 248 -35.04 -4.03 6.37
N GLY A 249 -35.10 -2.92 7.12
CA GLY A 249 -36.23 -2.04 7.22
C GLY A 249 -37.32 -2.53 8.19
N ASP A 250 -36.97 -3.40 9.15
CA ASP A 250 -37.92 -3.94 10.12
C ASP A 250 -37.99 -3.16 11.45
N GLY A 251 -37.13 -2.15 11.62
CA GLY A 251 -37.10 -1.20 12.74
C GLY A 251 -36.16 -1.60 13.88
N ASP A 252 -35.41 -2.65 13.74
CA ASP A 252 -34.32 -2.99 14.68
C ASP A 252 -32.93 -2.84 14.04
N LEU A 253 -31.85 -3.04 14.80
CA LEU A 253 -30.51 -2.84 14.27
C LEU A 253 -29.81 -4.14 13.96
N ASP A 254 -29.52 -4.33 12.69
CA ASP A 254 -28.65 -5.38 12.18
C ASP A 254 -27.18 -5.03 12.34
N LEU A 255 -26.31 -6.04 12.18
CA LEU A 255 -24.87 -5.88 12.22
C LEU A 255 -24.26 -6.21 10.86
N ALA A 256 -23.56 -5.25 10.27
CA ALA A 256 -22.66 -5.49 9.14
C ALA A 256 -21.21 -5.32 9.58
N CYS A 257 -20.31 -6.14 9.02
CA CYS A 257 -18.89 -6.12 9.34
C CYS A 257 -18.03 -6.19 8.08
N GLY A 258 -16.92 -5.44 8.08
CA GLY A 258 -15.83 -5.68 7.14
C GLY A 258 -15.11 -6.98 7.44
N GLU A 259 -14.29 -7.42 6.49
CA GLU A 259 -13.39 -8.57 6.62
C GLU A 259 -11.97 -8.18 6.23
N PHE A 260 -10.99 -9.01 6.59
CA PHE A 260 -9.61 -8.81 6.14
C PHE A 260 -9.49 -8.90 4.62
N LEU A 261 -10.27 -9.78 4.00
CA LEU A 261 -10.40 -9.84 2.56
C LEU A 261 -11.38 -8.75 2.06
N ASP A 262 -12.07 -9.02 1.00
CA ASP A 262 -12.85 -8.08 0.22
C ASP A 262 -14.37 -8.17 0.42
N GLY A 263 -14.82 -9.08 1.28
CA GLY A 263 -16.24 -9.34 1.55
C GLY A 263 -16.79 -8.58 2.75
N LEU A 264 -18.12 -8.58 2.85
CA LEU A 264 -18.88 -7.99 3.94
C LEU A 264 -19.77 -9.07 4.57
N SER A 265 -19.58 -9.30 5.87
CA SER A 265 -20.43 -10.21 6.67
C SER A 265 -21.60 -9.44 7.25
N TYR A 266 -22.79 -10.01 7.14
CA TYR A 266 -24.05 -9.49 7.64
C TYR A 266 -24.70 -10.45 8.63
N PHE A 267 -25.23 -9.93 9.73
CA PHE A 267 -25.92 -10.65 10.80
C PHE A 267 -27.25 -9.94 11.06
N GLU A 268 -28.35 -10.54 10.58
CA GLU A 268 -29.71 -10.05 10.79
C GLU A 268 -30.05 -10.10 12.28
N ASN A 269 -30.63 -9.05 12.82
CA ASN A 269 -31.24 -9.07 14.13
C ASN A 269 -32.65 -9.71 14.01
N THR A 270 -32.85 -10.85 14.56
CA THR A 270 -34.12 -11.60 14.59
C THR A 270 -34.86 -11.42 15.92
N GLY A 271 -34.35 -10.56 16.77
CA GLY A 271 -34.90 -10.24 18.08
C GLY A 271 -35.80 -9.03 18.05
N THR A 272 -35.46 -8.01 18.77
CA THR A 272 -36.13 -6.70 18.77
C THR A 272 -35.12 -5.60 19.00
N ARG A 273 -35.49 -4.34 18.71
CA ARG A 273 -34.65 -3.16 18.94
C ARG A 273 -34.08 -3.09 20.36
N SER A 274 -34.82 -3.53 21.38
CA SER A 274 -34.39 -3.51 22.80
C SER A 274 -33.80 -4.81 23.32
N ALA A 275 -33.87 -5.88 22.55
CA ALA A 275 -33.32 -7.19 22.89
C ALA A 275 -32.76 -7.88 21.62
N PRO A 276 -31.62 -7.41 21.08
CA PRO A 276 -31.07 -7.91 19.84
C PRO A 276 -30.65 -9.39 19.95
N VAL A 277 -30.98 -10.17 18.91
CA VAL A 277 -30.61 -11.57 18.74
C VAL A 277 -30.15 -11.77 17.30
N TYR A 278 -28.85 -11.90 17.10
CA TYR A 278 -28.30 -11.99 15.75
C TYR A 278 -28.38 -13.41 15.18
N SER A 279 -28.72 -13.47 13.89
CA SER A 279 -28.68 -14.68 13.08
C SER A 279 -27.24 -15.17 12.82
N THR A 280 -27.09 -16.36 12.25
CA THR A 280 -25.80 -16.80 11.69
C THR A 280 -25.36 -15.84 10.56
N GLY A 281 -24.10 -15.45 10.55
CA GLY A 281 -23.53 -14.54 9.56
C GLY A 281 -23.67 -15.03 8.12
N ARG A 282 -23.91 -14.11 7.20
CA ARG A 282 -24.05 -14.32 5.76
C ARG A 282 -23.25 -13.29 5.01
N GLN A 283 -22.74 -13.64 3.82
CA GLN A 283 -22.09 -12.69 2.93
C GLN A 283 -23.14 -11.85 2.19
N LEU A 284 -22.95 -10.54 2.16
CA LEU A 284 -23.80 -9.64 1.36
C LEU A 284 -23.66 -9.94 -0.14
N ARG A 285 -24.71 -9.61 -0.91
CA ARG A 285 -24.79 -9.96 -2.32
C ARG A 285 -25.29 -8.81 -3.18
N THR A 286 -24.89 -8.85 -4.45
CA THR A 286 -25.40 -7.96 -5.50
C THR A 286 -26.72 -8.49 -6.08
N PRO A 287 -27.47 -7.68 -6.86
CA PRO A 287 -28.70 -8.12 -7.54
C PRO A 287 -28.51 -9.32 -8.47
N SER A 288 -27.31 -9.55 -8.96
CA SER A 288 -26.99 -10.75 -9.76
C SER A 288 -26.80 -12.03 -8.94
N GLY A 289 -26.87 -11.94 -7.60
CA GLY A 289 -26.64 -13.03 -6.67
C GLY A 289 -25.16 -13.33 -6.41
N LYS A 290 -24.23 -12.59 -7.03
CA LYS A 290 -22.80 -12.70 -6.72
C LYS A 290 -22.51 -12.13 -5.34
N ARG A 291 -21.46 -12.62 -4.68
CA ARG A 291 -20.94 -12.02 -3.45
C ARG A 291 -20.58 -10.55 -3.71
N LEU A 292 -20.91 -9.69 -2.76
CA LEU A 292 -20.46 -8.29 -2.77
C LEU A 292 -18.98 -8.28 -2.41
N GLU A 293 -18.15 -7.76 -3.28
CA GLU A 293 -16.69 -7.77 -3.16
C GLU A 293 -16.12 -6.40 -3.52
N MET A 294 -15.17 -5.95 -2.68
CA MET A 294 -14.31 -4.82 -3.01
C MET A 294 -13.15 -5.26 -3.93
N ASP A 295 -12.54 -4.32 -4.60
CA ASP A 295 -11.40 -4.60 -5.50
C ASP A 295 -10.16 -5.09 -4.70
N LEU A 296 -9.93 -4.52 -3.51
CA LEU A 296 -8.83 -4.89 -2.63
C LEU A 296 -9.37 -5.22 -1.23
N GLN A 297 -8.50 -5.51 -0.31
CA GLN A 297 -8.76 -6.06 1.02
C GLN A 297 -8.61 -5.02 2.15
N MET A 298 -8.73 -5.48 3.43
CA MET A 298 -8.72 -4.66 4.65
C MET A 298 -9.78 -3.55 4.62
N ILE A 299 -11.02 -3.95 4.35
CA ILE A 299 -12.12 -3.01 4.08
C ILE A 299 -12.74 -2.47 5.37
N ASN A 300 -13.10 -1.19 5.32
CA ASN A 300 -13.64 -0.44 6.46
C ASN A 300 -15.02 0.14 6.10
N PRO A 301 -16.12 -0.58 6.37
CA PRO A 301 -17.46 -0.11 6.09
C PRO A 301 -17.94 0.91 7.13
N VAL A 302 -18.75 1.86 6.67
CA VAL A 302 -19.55 2.78 7.48
C VAL A 302 -20.97 2.82 6.93
N SER A 303 -21.95 2.63 7.81
CA SER A 303 -23.36 2.70 7.47
C SER A 303 -23.86 4.15 7.48
N VAL A 304 -24.53 4.58 6.41
CA VAL A 304 -25.12 5.90 6.25
C VAL A 304 -26.16 5.87 5.14
N ASP A 305 -27.26 6.60 5.27
CA ASP A 305 -28.16 6.88 4.15
C ASP A 305 -27.54 8.02 3.32
N TRP A 306 -26.66 7.63 2.37
CA TRP A 306 -25.85 8.57 1.60
C TRP A 306 -26.69 9.41 0.63
N ASN A 307 -27.62 8.78 -0.03
CA ASN A 307 -28.45 9.40 -1.06
C ASN A 307 -29.81 9.88 -0.54
N ARG A 308 -30.08 9.70 0.76
CA ARG A 308 -31.33 10.13 1.45
C ARG A 308 -32.59 9.49 0.87
N ASP A 309 -32.51 8.25 0.42
CA ASP A 309 -33.64 7.49 -0.09
C ASP A 309 -34.38 6.70 1.01
N GLY A 310 -33.91 6.77 2.25
CA GLY A 310 -34.44 6.08 3.42
C GLY A 310 -33.92 4.68 3.63
N HIS A 311 -32.94 4.24 2.82
CA HIS A 311 -32.25 2.96 2.98
C HIS A 311 -30.81 3.19 3.39
N THR A 312 -30.30 2.35 4.28
CA THR A 312 -28.91 2.48 4.73
C THR A 312 -27.94 1.92 3.69
N ASP A 313 -27.11 2.80 3.14
CA ASP A 313 -25.99 2.48 2.27
C ASP A 313 -24.73 2.15 3.06
N LEU A 314 -23.66 1.75 2.36
CA LEU A 314 -22.32 1.60 2.92
C LEU A 314 -21.32 2.48 2.17
N ILE A 315 -20.50 3.20 2.93
CA ILE A 315 -19.27 3.83 2.43
C ILE A 315 -18.11 2.99 2.90
N VAL A 316 -17.31 2.47 1.96
CA VAL A 316 -16.29 1.46 2.26
C VAL A 316 -14.91 1.92 1.80
N GLY A 317 -13.98 2.07 2.75
CA GLY A 317 -12.56 2.31 2.45
C GLY A 317 -11.79 1.00 2.26
N ASP A 318 -10.76 1.01 1.42
CA ASP A 318 -9.87 -0.14 1.18
C ASP A 318 -8.40 0.15 1.51
N GLU A 319 -7.55 -0.87 1.35
CA GLU A 319 -6.11 -0.77 1.62
C GLU A 319 -5.38 0.18 0.66
N ASP A 320 -5.81 0.32 -0.59
CA ASP A 320 -5.24 1.27 -1.56
C ASP A 320 -5.54 2.74 -1.18
N GLY A 321 -6.30 2.96 -0.13
CA GLY A 321 -6.72 4.29 0.31
C GLY A 321 -7.87 4.85 -0.51
N ARG A 322 -8.53 4.05 -1.35
CA ARG A 322 -9.72 4.44 -2.09
C ARG A 322 -10.99 4.27 -1.26
N VAL A 323 -12.05 4.97 -1.62
CA VAL A 323 -13.35 4.87 -0.96
C VAL A 323 -14.43 4.61 -2.00
N ALA A 324 -15.25 3.60 -1.71
CA ALA A 324 -16.37 3.22 -2.56
C ALA A 324 -17.72 3.49 -1.91
N TYR A 325 -18.69 3.87 -2.72
CA TYR A 325 -20.10 3.88 -2.42
C TYR A 325 -20.72 2.53 -2.80
N VAL A 326 -21.42 1.93 -1.86
CA VAL A 326 -22.09 0.64 -1.99
C VAL A 326 -23.58 0.87 -1.69
N LYS A 327 -24.36 1.14 -2.74
CA LYS A 327 -25.76 1.54 -2.66
C LYS A 327 -26.65 0.39 -2.26
N HIS A 328 -27.52 0.61 -1.27
CA HIS A 328 -28.63 -0.28 -0.96
C HIS A 328 -29.70 -0.20 -2.05
N THR A 329 -30.22 -1.33 -2.52
CA THR A 329 -31.20 -1.35 -3.63
C THR A 329 -32.65 -1.19 -3.19
N GLY A 330 -32.91 -1.01 -1.91
CA GLY A 330 -34.25 -1.06 -1.31
C GLY A 330 -34.88 -2.45 -1.29
N LYS A 331 -34.10 -3.51 -1.60
CA LYS A 331 -34.57 -4.91 -1.65
C LYS A 331 -33.95 -5.74 -0.54
N VAL A 332 -34.79 -6.55 0.09
CA VAL A 332 -34.39 -7.55 1.07
C VAL A 332 -34.84 -8.93 0.58
N VAL A 333 -33.94 -9.90 0.61
CA VAL A 333 -34.23 -11.28 0.17
C VAL A 333 -33.88 -12.24 1.30
N ASN A 334 -34.89 -12.90 1.87
CA ASN A 334 -34.74 -13.79 3.02
C ASN A 334 -33.99 -13.13 4.20
N GLY A 335 -34.41 -11.92 4.59
CA GLY A 335 -33.78 -11.14 5.65
C GLY A 335 -32.35 -10.67 5.35
N THR A 336 -31.94 -10.63 4.07
CA THR A 336 -30.62 -10.16 3.65
C THR A 336 -30.79 -8.98 2.71
N PRO A 337 -30.24 -7.79 3.02
CA PRO A 337 -30.27 -6.63 2.16
C PRO A 337 -29.42 -6.86 0.90
N ILE A 338 -29.86 -6.31 -0.22
CA ILE A 338 -29.19 -6.42 -1.52
C ILE A 338 -28.57 -5.08 -1.87
N PHE A 339 -27.28 -5.08 -2.17
CA PHE A 339 -26.50 -3.90 -2.52
C PHE A 339 -26.03 -3.92 -3.96
N GLU A 340 -25.89 -2.76 -4.58
CA GLU A 340 -25.22 -2.64 -5.87
C GLU A 340 -23.71 -2.96 -5.74
N ALA A 341 -23.06 -3.21 -6.87
CA ALA A 341 -21.60 -3.37 -6.88
C ALA A 341 -20.90 -2.06 -6.45
N PRO A 342 -19.75 -2.14 -5.75
CA PRO A 342 -19.04 -0.94 -5.30
C PRO A 342 -18.69 0.01 -6.45
N ARG A 343 -18.94 1.30 -6.26
CA ARG A 343 -18.51 2.39 -7.15
C ARG A 343 -17.52 3.27 -6.40
N TYR A 344 -16.27 3.35 -6.87
CA TYR A 344 -15.28 4.22 -6.25
C TYR A 344 -15.56 5.68 -6.54
N PHE A 345 -15.51 6.51 -5.50
CA PHE A 345 -15.69 7.95 -5.64
C PHE A 345 -14.57 8.58 -6.47
N ARG A 346 -14.85 9.76 -7.01
CA ARG A 346 -13.93 10.53 -7.85
C ARG A 346 -13.61 11.87 -7.19
N GLN A 347 -12.41 12.40 -7.45
CA GLN A 347 -11.99 13.73 -7.03
C GLN A 347 -11.37 14.51 -8.19
N GLN A 348 -11.29 15.83 -8.06
CA GLN A 348 -10.43 16.62 -8.91
C GLN A 348 -8.97 16.23 -8.68
N ALA A 349 -8.24 16.01 -9.78
CA ALA A 349 -6.88 15.51 -9.72
C ALA A 349 -5.91 16.50 -9.06
N THR A 350 -5.03 15.99 -8.22
CA THR A 350 -3.88 16.68 -7.62
C THR A 350 -2.62 15.86 -7.80
N ASP A 351 -2.22 15.12 -6.77
CA ASP A 351 -1.04 14.25 -6.80
C ASP A 351 -1.30 13.00 -7.67
N VAL A 352 -0.29 12.58 -8.42
CA VAL A 352 -0.36 11.33 -9.20
C VAL A 352 -0.22 10.14 -8.26
N LYS A 353 -1.19 9.21 -8.32
CA LYS A 353 -1.26 8.02 -7.46
C LYS A 353 -1.66 6.79 -8.27
N PHE A 354 -1.06 5.63 -7.95
CA PHE A 354 -1.45 4.35 -8.54
C PHE A 354 -1.50 3.22 -7.49
N GLY A 355 -2.65 3.04 -6.87
CA GLY A 355 -2.87 2.03 -5.82
C GLY A 355 -2.05 2.30 -4.56
N ALA A 356 -1.46 1.26 -3.98
CA ALA A 356 -0.51 1.31 -2.87
C ALA A 356 0.80 0.58 -3.23
N LEU A 357 1.91 0.90 -2.56
CA LEU A 357 3.25 0.38 -2.82
C LEU A 357 3.63 0.50 -4.31
N ALA A 358 3.47 1.70 -4.86
CA ALA A 358 3.75 1.96 -6.26
C ALA A 358 5.21 1.64 -6.61
N SER A 359 5.39 1.02 -7.77
CA SER A 359 6.72 0.65 -8.30
C SER A 359 6.85 1.22 -9.70
N PRO A 360 7.27 2.48 -9.88
CA PRO A 360 7.37 3.12 -11.19
C PRO A 360 8.55 2.58 -12.01
N CYS A 361 8.41 2.71 -13.31
CA CYS A 361 9.47 2.65 -14.32
C CYS A 361 9.24 3.81 -15.28
N GLY A 362 10.18 4.76 -15.33
CA GLY A 362 10.16 5.85 -16.29
C GLY A 362 10.57 5.34 -17.68
N THR A 363 9.77 5.63 -18.69
CA THR A 363 10.00 5.16 -20.06
C THR A 363 9.18 5.99 -21.04
N ASP A 364 9.70 6.22 -22.22
CA ASP A 364 8.90 6.67 -23.37
C ASP A 364 8.11 5.43 -23.87
N TRP A 365 6.88 5.25 -23.38
CA TRP A 365 6.10 4.03 -23.64
C TRP A 365 5.42 4.04 -25.02
N ASP A 366 4.88 5.17 -25.44
CA ASP A 366 4.10 5.29 -26.67
C ASP A 366 4.86 5.93 -27.84
N GLY A 367 6.14 6.31 -27.64
CA GLY A 367 7.04 6.70 -28.71
C GLY A 367 6.92 8.15 -29.15
N ASP A 368 6.40 9.02 -28.32
CA ASP A 368 6.27 10.45 -28.61
C ASP A 368 7.50 11.27 -28.17
N GLY A 369 8.43 10.64 -27.45
CA GLY A 369 9.74 11.20 -27.08
C GLY A 369 9.79 11.79 -25.68
N ASP A 370 8.73 11.70 -24.89
CA ASP A 370 8.74 12.08 -23.49
C ASP A 370 8.76 10.86 -22.55
N PHE A 371 8.97 11.09 -21.25
CA PHE A 371 8.97 10.02 -20.26
C PHE A 371 7.60 9.89 -19.61
N ASP A 372 6.97 8.75 -19.83
CA ASP A 372 5.80 8.25 -19.14
C ASP A 372 6.17 7.47 -17.90
N ILE A 373 5.12 6.99 -17.18
CA ILE A 373 5.28 6.10 -16.03
C ILE A 373 4.51 4.79 -16.27
N ILE A 374 5.22 3.67 -16.31
CA ILE A 374 4.63 2.33 -16.15
C ILE A 374 4.80 1.95 -14.68
N SER A 375 3.71 1.61 -13.97
CA SER A 375 3.79 1.29 -12.55
C SER A 375 3.09 -0.01 -12.18
N GLY A 376 3.72 -0.77 -11.29
CA GLY A 376 3.09 -1.85 -10.54
C GLY A 376 2.54 -1.36 -9.20
N ASN A 377 1.76 -2.21 -8.50
CA ASN A 377 1.20 -1.89 -7.19
C ASN A 377 0.88 -3.14 -6.34
N THR A 378 0.39 -2.93 -5.10
CA THR A 378 -0.03 -4.00 -4.19
C THR A 378 -1.12 -4.88 -4.78
N ALA A 379 -2.12 -4.30 -5.43
CA ALA A 379 -3.24 -5.02 -6.01
C ALA A 379 -2.88 -5.90 -7.21
N GLY A 380 -1.61 -5.85 -7.66
CA GLY A 380 -1.08 -6.67 -8.75
C GLY A 380 -1.40 -6.17 -10.14
N TYR A 381 -1.85 -4.94 -10.28
CA TYR A 381 -2.06 -4.30 -11.58
C TYR A 381 -0.75 -3.78 -12.17
N LEU A 382 -0.75 -3.62 -13.49
CA LEU A 382 0.19 -2.78 -14.23
C LEU A 382 -0.57 -1.57 -14.76
N GLY A 383 -0.07 -0.38 -14.46
CA GLY A 383 -0.66 0.90 -14.87
C GLY A 383 0.22 1.65 -15.85
N PHE A 384 -0.42 2.41 -16.72
CA PHE A 384 0.19 3.39 -17.61
C PHE A 384 -0.32 4.78 -17.23
N ILE A 385 0.60 5.71 -17.04
CA ILE A 385 0.33 7.11 -16.74
C ILE A 385 1.05 7.92 -17.80
N GLU A 386 0.29 8.39 -18.78
CA GLU A 386 0.76 9.10 -19.95
C GLU A 386 1.17 10.53 -19.57
N ASN A 387 2.35 10.94 -20.02
CA ASN A 387 2.79 12.32 -20.02
C ASN A 387 2.23 13.00 -21.28
N LEU A 388 1.41 14.02 -21.11
CA LEU A 388 0.73 14.73 -22.20
C LEU A 388 1.49 15.98 -22.67
N SER A 389 2.69 16.22 -22.16
CA SER A 389 3.38 17.50 -22.37
C SER A 389 4.35 17.51 -23.54
N GLY A 390 4.84 16.34 -23.95
CA GLY A 390 5.97 16.21 -24.85
C GLY A 390 7.32 16.41 -24.15
N PRO A 391 8.44 16.14 -24.84
CA PRO A 391 9.78 16.12 -24.26
C PRO A 391 10.23 17.51 -23.78
N GLY A 392 11.04 17.53 -22.71
CA GLY A 392 11.69 18.74 -22.20
C GLY A 392 10.81 19.63 -21.31
N VAL A 393 9.76 19.08 -20.71
CA VAL A 393 8.88 19.79 -19.77
C VAL A 393 9.12 19.33 -18.35
N ALA A 394 9.77 20.14 -17.52
CA ALA A 394 10.17 19.81 -16.14
C ALA A 394 9.00 19.50 -15.20
N GLU A 395 7.83 20.10 -15.43
CA GLU A 395 6.60 19.85 -14.68
C GLU A 395 5.53 19.28 -15.64
N PRO A 396 5.58 17.99 -15.97
CA PRO A 396 4.71 17.40 -16.97
C PRO A 396 3.24 17.43 -16.57
N LYS A 397 2.38 17.43 -17.59
CA LYS A 397 0.95 17.22 -17.47
C LYS A 397 0.63 15.74 -17.66
N PHE A 398 0.08 15.09 -16.64
CA PHE A 398 -0.24 13.67 -16.70
C PHE A 398 -1.72 13.37 -16.92
N ALA A 399 -1.98 12.32 -17.67
CA ALA A 399 -3.31 11.72 -17.81
C ALA A 399 -3.73 10.97 -16.53
N GLU A 400 -5.00 10.53 -16.49
CA GLU A 400 -5.45 9.57 -15.49
C GLU A 400 -4.74 8.24 -15.67
N PRO A 401 -4.29 7.55 -14.58
CA PRO A 401 -3.70 6.23 -14.68
C PRO A 401 -4.65 5.22 -15.33
N VAL A 402 -4.16 4.47 -16.32
CA VAL A 402 -4.92 3.43 -17.03
C VAL A 402 -4.33 2.06 -16.71
N ARG A 403 -5.17 1.10 -16.31
CA ARG A 403 -4.74 -0.29 -16.11
C ARG A 403 -4.51 -0.98 -17.46
N LEU A 404 -3.30 -1.49 -17.67
CA LEU A 404 -2.92 -2.18 -18.91
C LEU A 404 -3.67 -3.49 -19.08
N LYS A 405 -3.84 -3.90 -20.34
CA LYS A 405 -4.50 -5.16 -20.73
C LYS A 405 -3.61 -5.97 -21.67
N ALA A 406 -3.70 -7.29 -21.57
CA ALA A 406 -3.16 -8.16 -22.62
C ALA A 406 -4.15 -8.26 -23.79
N ASP A 407 -3.63 -8.56 -24.98
CA ASP A 407 -4.44 -8.67 -26.19
C ASP A 407 -5.47 -9.79 -26.07
N GLY A 408 -6.70 -9.49 -26.46
CA GLY A 408 -7.84 -10.39 -26.35
C GLY A 408 -8.49 -10.45 -24.97
N ASP A 409 -7.89 -9.86 -23.92
CA ASP A 409 -8.45 -9.88 -22.58
C ASP A 409 -9.45 -8.74 -22.35
N ALA A 410 -10.61 -9.08 -21.79
CA ALA A 410 -11.60 -8.10 -21.36
C ALA A 410 -11.14 -7.35 -20.08
N MET A 411 -10.40 -8.04 -19.21
CA MET A 411 -9.96 -7.54 -17.91
C MET A 411 -8.52 -7.02 -17.97
N PRO A 412 -8.17 -6.06 -17.10
CA PRO A 412 -6.79 -5.62 -16.94
C PRO A 412 -5.84 -6.75 -16.52
N ILE A 413 -4.56 -6.60 -16.84
CA ILE A 413 -3.49 -7.45 -16.31
C ILE A 413 -3.50 -7.32 -14.79
N ARG A 414 -3.66 -8.45 -14.10
CA ARG A 414 -3.65 -8.53 -12.64
C ARG A 414 -3.00 -9.84 -12.20
N ILE A 415 -1.91 -9.75 -11.46
CA ILE A 415 -1.22 -10.91 -10.89
C ILE A 415 -1.57 -10.98 -9.40
N LEU A 416 -2.16 -12.08 -8.94
CA LEU A 416 -2.63 -12.28 -7.57
C LEU A 416 -2.00 -13.52 -6.94
N ALA A 417 -1.85 -13.52 -5.63
CA ALA A 417 -1.42 -14.69 -4.86
C ALA A 417 -2.49 -15.81 -4.88
N GLY A 418 -3.76 -15.45 -5.01
CA GLY A 418 -4.87 -16.40 -5.07
C GLY A 418 -5.28 -16.97 -3.70
N PRO A 419 -6.18 -17.97 -3.67
CA PRO A 419 -6.85 -18.41 -2.44
C PRO A 419 -5.95 -18.96 -1.33
N SER A 420 -4.80 -19.52 -1.68
CA SER A 420 -3.81 -19.97 -0.69
C SER A 420 -2.89 -18.84 -0.23
N GLY A 421 -3.00 -17.68 -0.87
CA GLY A 421 -2.19 -16.52 -0.55
C GLY A 421 -0.71 -16.72 -0.80
N SER A 422 0.10 -16.07 -0.02
CA SER A 422 1.55 -16.13 -0.11
C SER A 422 2.18 -16.25 1.29
N ILE A 423 3.09 -15.38 1.61
CA ILE A 423 3.86 -15.32 2.84
C ILE A 423 3.02 -15.34 4.12
N GLN A 424 1.90 -14.61 4.13
CA GLN A 424 0.95 -14.55 5.23
C GLN A 424 -0.30 -15.41 4.97
N GLY A 425 -0.15 -16.48 4.18
CA GLY A 425 -1.26 -17.35 3.85
C GLY A 425 -2.40 -16.64 3.11
N PRO A 426 -3.63 -17.12 3.24
CA PRO A 426 -4.80 -16.58 2.55
C PRO A 426 -5.08 -15.09 2.79
N LEU A 427 -4.52 -14.49 3.84
CA LEU A 427 -4.62 -13.04 4.07
C LEU A 427 -4.03 -12.21 2.93
N GLU A 428 -3.14 -12.77 2.12
CA GLU A 428 -2.55 -12.10 0.96
C GLU A 428 -3.22 -12.49 -0.36
N ALA A 429 -4.39 -13.10 -0.34
CA ALA A 429 -5.04 -13.64 -1.55
C ALA A 429 -5.26 -12.60 -2.66
N LYS A 430 -5.50 -11.35 -2.31
CA LYS A 430 -5.75 -10.24 -3.23
C LYS A 430 -4.51 -9.40 -3.54
N TRP A 431 -3.35 -9.72 -2.96
CA TRP A 431 -2.10 -9.02 -3.24
C TRP A 431 -1.35 -9.62 -4.42
N GLY A 432 -0.67 -8.77 -5.15
CA GLY A 432 0.13 -9.14 -6.32
C GLY A 432 1.54 -8.55 -6.27
N TYR A 433 1.70 -7.35 -5.72
CA TYR A 433 2.99 -6.68 -5.56
C TYR A 433 3.83 -6.71 -6.84
N THR A 434 3.26 -6.24 -7.93
CA THR A 434 3.96 -6.17 -9.21
C THR A 434 5.09 -5.16 -9.17
N THR A 435 6.24 -5.57 -9.68
CA THR A 435 7.42 -4.74 -9.93
C THR A 435 7.92 -5.02 -11.33
N GLN A 436 8.22 -4.00 -12.11
CA GLN A 436 8.52 -4.18 -13.53
C GLN A 436 9.76 -3.41 -13.99
N SER A 437 10.20 -3.75 -15.17
CA SER A 437 11.14 -3.03 -16.00
C SER A 437 10.63 -3.02 -17.44
N VAL A 438 10.96 -1.99 -18.19
CA VAL A 438 10.59 -1.85 -19.60
C VAL A 438 11.84 -1.84 -20.45
N ALA A 439 11.91 -2.73 -21.43
CA ALA A 439 13.02 -2.82 -22.39
C ALA A 439 12.61 -3.62 -23.63
N ASP A 440 13.33 -3.45 -24.73
CA ASP A 440 13.22 -4.31 -25.92
C ASP A 440 13.81 -5.70 -25.62
N TRP A 441 12.95 -6.57 -25.05
CA TRP A 441 13.40 -7.85 -24.50
C TRP A 441 13.72 -8.91 -25.55
N ASP A 442 13.03 -8.91 -26.68
CA ASP A 442 13.28 -9.87 -27.77
C ASP A 442 14.04 -9.29 -28.96
N ALA A 443 14.50 -8.05 -28.85
CA ALA A 443 15.27 -7.32 -29.86
C ALA A 443 14.51 -7.11 -31.18
N ASP A 444 13.20 -6.84 -31.08
CA ASP A 444 12.35 -6.51 -32.23
C ASP A 444 12.15 -5.00 -32.44
N GLY A 445 12.70 -4.17 -31.55
CA GLY A 445 12.66 -2.71 -31.59
C GLY A 445 11.48 -2.10 -30.84
N LEU A 446 10.68 -2.90 -30.13
CA LEU A 446 9.54 -2.45 -29.34
C LEU A 446 9.80 -2.65 -27.82
N PRO A 447 9.33 -1.73 -26.96
CA PRO A 447 9.45 -1.90 -25.52
C PRO A 447 8.48 -2.97 -25.02
N ASP A 448 9.01 -3.97 -24.31
CA ASP A 448 8.28 -5.01 -23.59
C ASP A 448 8.25 -4.72 -22.08
N ILE A 449 7.39 -5.42 -21.32
CA ILE A 449 7.33 -5.29 -19.86
C ILE A 449 7.76 -6.60 -19.20
N ILE A 450 8.86 -6.57 -18.45
CA ILE A 450 9.37 -7.69 -17.64
C ILE A 450 8.89 -7.49 -16.20
N VAL A 451 8.23 -8.48 -15.59
CA VAL A 451 7.52 -8.34 -14.32
C VAL A 451 7.93 -9.42 -13.33
N ASN A 452 8.20 -8.98 -12.11
CA ASN A 452 8.16 -9.81 -10.90
C ASN A 452 6.88 -9.50 -10.10
N SER A 453 6.54 -10.39 -9.19
CA SER A 453 5.32 -10.26 -8.39
C SER A 453 5.47 -10.92 -7.03
N ILE A 454 4.37 -11.06 -6.31
CA ILE A 454 4.28 -11.83 -5.07
C ILE A 454 4.76 -13.28 -5.20
N TRP A 455 4.80 -13.82 -6.41
CA TRP A 455 5.24 -15.20 -6.65
C TRP A 455 6.77 -15.36 -6.68
N GLY A 456 7.54 -14.29 -6.92
CA GLY A 456 8.97 -14.42 -7.24
C GLY A 456 9.20 -15.17 -8.56
N LYS A 457 8.22 -15.14 -9.45
CA LYS A 457 8.26 -15.69 -10.80
C LYS A 457 8.40 -14.55 -11.78
N ILE A 458 9.44 -14.57 -12.61
CA ILE A 458 9.63 -13.56 -13.63
C ILE A 458 8.86 -13.95 -14.87
N VAL A 459 7.98 -13.04 -15.29
CA VAL A 459 7.23 -13.14 -16.54
C VAL A 459 7.49 -11.89 -17.39
N TRP A 460 7.17 -11.95 -18.66
CA TRP A 460 7.20 -10.79 -19.53
C TRP A 460 5.96 -10.73 -20.43
N PHE A 461 5.59 -9.51 -20.78
CA PHE A 461 4.51 -9.20 -21.70
C PHE A 461 5.13 -8.59 -22.94
N ARG A 462 5.13 -9.34 -24.03
CA ARG A 462 5.65 -8.88 -25.31
C ARG A 462 4.77 -7.80 -25.90
N ASN A 463 5.38 -6.72 -26.39
CA ASN A 463 4.69 -5.75 -27.22
C ASN A 463 4.56 -6.27 -28.66
N ILE A 464 3.34 -6.58 -29.07
CA ILE A 464 2.98 -7.05 -30.41
C ILE A 464 2.29 -5.96 -31.26
N GLY A 465 2.29 -4.72 -30.76
CA GLY A 465 1.72 -3.54 -31.42
C GLY A 465 2.73 -2.80 -32.27
N THR A 466 2.77 -1.51 -32.11
CA THR A 466 3.75 -0.62 -32.73
C THR A 466 4.38 0.28 -31.67
N ARG A 467 5.41 1.04 -32.02
CA ARG A 467 6.06 1.98 -31.11
C ARG A 467 5.09 3.05 -30.57
N THR A 468 4.14 3.50 -31.41
CA THR A 468 3.16 4.54 -31.05
C THR A 468 1.79 4.00 -30.66
N ALA A 469 1.60 2.70 -30.65
CA ALA A 469 0.39 2.02 -30.22
C ALA A 469 0.74 0.66 -29.62
N PRO A 470 1.36 0.62 -28.44
CA PRO A 470 1.76 -0.62 -27.79
C PRO A 470 0.58 -1.55 -27.52
N LYS A 471 0.78 -2.85 -27.70
CA LYS A 471 -0.22 -3.89 -27.50
C LYS A 471 0.46 -5.11 -26.89
N LEU A 472 0.06 -5.49 -25.70
CA LEU A 472 0.73 -6.55 -24.96
C LEU A 472 0.15 -7.93 -25.26
N ALA A 473 1.01 -8.89 -25.59
CA ALA A 473 0.64 -10.30 -25.61
C ALA A 473 0.38 -10.83 -24.19
N PRO A 474 -0.32 -11.97 -24.02
CA PRO A 474 -0.40 -12.66 -22.75
C PRO A 474 0.98 -12.96 -22.15
N ALA A 475 1.05 -13.01 -20.81
CA ALA A 475 2.29 -13.24 -20.08
C ALA A 475 2.98 -14.55 -20.50
N ALA A 476 4.29 -14.47 -20.73
CA ALA A 476 5.17 -15.62 -20.93
C ALA A 476 6.22 -15.69 -19.81
N PRO A 477 6.65 -16.88 -19.36
CA PRO A 477 7.72 -16.98 -18.37
C PRO A 477 9.07 -16.56 -18.96
N VAL A 478 9.88 -15.86 -18.16
CA VAL A 478 11.30 -15.70 -18.46
C VAL A 478 12.00 -17.00 -18.14
N VAL A 479 12.83 -17.51 -19.07
CA VAL A 479 13.55 -18.77 -18.95
C VAL A 479 15.06 -18.55 -18.96
N VAL A 480 15.78 -19.40 -18.21
CA VAL A 480 17.23 -19.32 -18.05
C VAL A 480 17.85 -20.68 -18.41
N GLU A 481 19.00 -20.68 -19.07
CA GLU A 481 19.73 -21.89 -19.45
C GLU A 481 20.46 -22.51 -18.24
N TRP A 482 19.65 -23.04 -17.29
CA TRP A 482 20.19 -23.73 -16.12
C TRP A 482 20.93 -25.01 -16.53
N PRO A 483 22.12 -25.29 -15.95
CA PRO A 483 22.80 -26.57 -16.22
C PRO A 483 22.01 -27.77 -15.67
N ASP A 484 21.25 -27.52 -14.59
CA ASP A 484 20.42 -28.51 -13.91
C ASP A 484 19.02 -27.92 -13.65
N ARG A 485 18.47 -28.16 -12.47
CA ARG A 485 17.18 -27.63 -12.03
C ARG A 485 17.29 -26.13 -11.71
N ALA A 486 16.23 -25.38 -12.07
CA ALA A 486 16.09 -23.98 -11.69
C ALA A 486 16.15 -23.82 -10.15
N PRO A 487 17.06 -22.98 -9.61
CA PRO A 487 17.10 -22.71 -8.17
C PRO A 487 15.90 -21.85 -7.76
N LYS A 488 15.45 -22.01 -6.51
CA LYS A 488 14.40 -21.18 -5.94
C LYS A 488 14.66 -20.86 -4.47
N SER A 489 14.08 -19.79 -3.96
CA SER A 489 14.09 -19.49 -2.53
C SER A 489 13.30 -20.55 -1.75
N PRO A 490 13.73 -20.91 -0.52
CA PRO A 490 13.03 -21.94 0.27
C PRO A 490 11.60 -21.56 0.65
N TYR A 491 11.27 -20.28 0.60
CA TYR A 491 9.93 -19.72 0.90
C TYR A 491 9.10 -19.40 -0.34
N VAL A 492 9.54 -19.84 -1.52
CA VAL A 492 8.71 -19.83 -2.73
C VAL A 492 7.82 -21.05 -2.69
N TRP A 493 6.52 -20.83 -2.68
CA TRP A 493 5.49 -21.88 -2.52
C TRP A 493 5.01 -22.51 -3.83
N TRP A 494 5.72 -22.30 -4.90
CA TRP A 494 5.50 -22.92 -6.20
C TRP A 494 6.80 -23.56 -6.73
N GLU A 495 6.68 -24.52 -7.64
CA GLU A 495 7.84 -25.15 -8.28
C GLU A 495 8.02 -24.61 -9.70
N PRO A 496 9.23 -24.07 -10.04
CA PRO A 496 9.55 -23.67 -11.40
C PRO A 496 9.37 -24.83 -12.38
N GLN A 497 8.68 -24.58 -13.48
CA GLN A 497 8.51 -25.55 -14.54
C GLN A 497 9.64 -25.41 -15.57
N GLY A 498 10.35 -26.52 -15.84
CA GLY A 498 11.46 -26.52 -16.79
C GLY A 498 12.55 -25.50 -16.42
N LYS A 499 12.71 -24.47 -17.27
CA LYS A 499 13.76 -23.45 -17.16
C LYS A 499 13.25 -22.10 -16.59
N GLU A 500 12.05 -22.02 -16.05
CA GLU A 500 11.48 -20.78 -15.50
C GLU A 500 12.39 -20.12 -14.46
N LEU A 501 12.53 -18.80 -14.55
CA LEU A 501 13.31 -18.01 -13.56
C LEU A 501 12.51 -17.79 -12.29
N ALA A 502 12.99 -18.34 -11.18
CA ALA A 502 12.48 -18.07 -9.83
C ALA A 502 13.49 -17.24 -9.03
N THR A 503 13.01 -16.25 -8.32
CA THR A 503 13.80 -15.34 -7.51
C THR A 503 13.10 -15.08 -6.17
N GLN A 504 13.51 -14.04 -5.47
CA GLN A 504 12.75 -13.52 -4.34
C GLN A 504 11.56 -12.71 -4.85
N TRP A 505 10.43 -12.82 -4.16
CA TRP A 505 9.20 -12.11 -4.49
C TRP A 505 9.35 -10.58 -4.34
N ARG A 506 8.56 -9.78 -5.09
CA ARG A 506 8.50 -8.30 -5.02
C ARG A 506 9.80 -7.55 -5.32
N THR A 507 10.82 -8.17 -5.90
CA THR A 507 12.08 -7.50 -6.23
C THR A 507 12.07 -7.02 -7.68
N THR A 508 12.74 -5.91 -7.98
CA THR A 508 12.75 -5.36 -9.35
C THR A 508 13.65 -6.20 -10.26
N PRO A 509 13.14 -6.69 -11.41
CA PRO A 509 13.96 -7.29 -12.46
C PRO A 509 14.43 -6.19 -13.43
N VAL A 510 15.60 -5.59 -13.19
CA VAL A 510 16.08 -4.48 -14.04
C VAL A 510 16.64 -5.03 -15.34
N ALA A 511 15.95 -4.74 -16.44
CA ALA A 511 16.37 -5.08 -17.80
C ALA A 511 17.24 -3.94 -18.35
N VAL A 512 18.53 -4.20 -18.61
CA VAL A 512 19.51 -3.22 -19.03
C VAL A 512 20.65 -3.91 -19.77
N ASP A 513 21.22 -3.31 -20.80
CA ASP A 513 22.47 -3.78 -21.41
C ASP A 513 23.65 -3.41 -20.48
N TRP A 514 23.86 -4.27 -19.45
CA TRP A 514 24.93 -4.06 -18.48
C TRP A 514 26.32 -4.30 -19.08
N THR A 515 26.42 -5.26 -19.98
CA THR A 515 27.68 -5.66 -20.59
C THR A 515 28.08 -4.79 -21.78
N GLN A 516 27.21 -3.92 -22.24
CA GLN A 516 27.38 -3.04 -23.40
C GLN A 516 27.68 -3.81 -24.70
N ASP A 517 27.06 -4.99 -24.85
CA ASP A 517 27.18 -5.83 -26.04
C ASP A 517 25.98 -5.70 -27.02
N GLY A 518 25.04 -4.82 -26.70
CA GLY A 518 23.84 -4.57 -27.49
C GLY A 518 22.69 -5.53 -27.19
N LEU A 519 22.80 -6.35 -26.14
CA LEU A 519 21.74 -7.24 -25.69
C LEU A 519 21.28 -6.85 -24.28
N VAL A 520 19.97 -6.95 -24.05
CA VAL A 520 19.38 -6.59 -22.76
C VAL A 520 19.59 -7.72 -21.76
N ASP A 521 20.42 -7.49 -20.75
CA ASP A 521 20.65 -8.38 -19.61
C ASP A 521 19.57 -8.20 -18.53
N LEU A 522 19.60 -9.04 -17.45
CA LEU A 522 18.85 -8.78 -16.21
C LEU A 522 19.81 -8.56 -15.04
N VAL A 523 19.68 -7.44 -14.35
CA VAL A 523 20.29 -7.15 -13.05
C VAL A 523 19.23 -7.25 -11.98
N MET A 524 19.29 -8.28 -11.15
CA MET A 524 18.27 -8.53 -10.12
C MET A 524 18.81 -9.39 -8.99
N MET A 525 18.07 -9.49 -7.89
CA MET A 525 18.42 -10.43 -6.83
C MET A 525 18.21 -11.88 -7.26
N ASP A 526 19.14 -12.75 -6.91
CA ASP A 526 18.96 -14.19 -7.03
C ASP A 526 18.09 -14.76 -5.89
N HIS A 527 17.86 -16.06 -5.92
CA HIS A 527 17.04 -16.78 -4.94
C HIS A 527 17.56 -16.71 -3.49
N GLU A 528 18.83 -16.35 -3.28
CA GLU A 528 19.43 -16.17 -1.94
C GLU A 528 19.58 -14.70 -1.52
N GLY A 529 19.11 -13.76 -2.37
CA GLY A 529 19.12 -12.31 -2.10
C GLY A 529 20.45 -11.62 -2.41
N TYR A 530 21.32 -12.24 -3.19
CA TYR A 530 22.49 -11.56 -3.76
C TYR A 530 22.11 -10.85 -5.05
N LEU A 531 22.67 -9.68 -5.29
CA LEU A 531 22.59 -9.04 -6.60
C LEU A 531 23.38 -9.86 -7.61
N ALA A 532 22.76 -10.20 -8.72
CA ALA A 532 23.31 -11.05 -9.77
C ALA A 532 23.03 -10.46 -11.15
N LEU A 533 23.96 -10.70 -12.07
CA LEU A 533 23.83 -10.42 -13.49
C LEU A 533 23.44 -11.71 -14.22
N TYR A 534 22.31 -11.70 -14.89
CA TYR A 534 21.88 -12.72 -15.83
C TYR A 534 22.16 -12.22 -17.23
N ARG A 535 23.23 -12.71 -17.84
CA ARG A 535 23.66 -12.24 -19.17
C ARG A 535 22.79 -12.78 -20.27
N ARG A 536 22.50 -11.90 -21.24
CA ARG A 536 21.88 -12.29 -22.49
C ARG A 536 22.95 -12.66 -23.52
N GLN A 537 22.70 -13.69 -24.30
CA GLN A 537 23.56 -14.04 -25.45
C GLN A 537 22.77 -14.66 -26.58
N LYS A 538 23.37 -14.76 -27.75
CA LYS A 538 22.83 -15.55 -28.87
C LYS A 538 23.49 -16.93 -28.88
N ASN A 539 22.68 -17.99 -28.98
CA ASN A 539 23.18 -19.34 -29.16
C ASN A 539 23.69 -19.56 -30.60
N ASP A 540 24.22 -20.77 -30.89
CA ASP A 540 24.76 -21.12 -32.21
C ASP A 540 23.74 -21.02 -33.37
N HIS A 541 22.44 -20.94 -33.06
CA HIS A 541 21.34 -20.75 -34.00
C HIS A 541 20.86 -19.28 -34.06
N GLY A 542 21.56 -18.35 -33.38
CA GLY A 542 21.21 -16.93 -33.34
C GLY A 542 20.02 -16.60 -32.43
N GLN A 543 19.51 -17.55 -31.68
CA GLN A 543 18.38 -17.32 -30.76
C GLN A 543 18.87 -16.72 -29.43
N LEU A 544 18.13 -15.74 -28.92
CA LEU A 544 18.38 -15.13 -27.62
C LEU A 544 18.17 -16.13 -26.50
N GLN A 545 19.13 -16.21 -25.58
CA GLN A 545 19.04 -17.02 -24.37
C GLN A 545 19.61 -16.25 -23.16
N LEU A 546 19.05 -16.49 -21.98
CA LEU A 546 19.49 -15.91 -20.72
C LEU A 546 20.31 -16.93 -19.94
N LEU A 547 21.49 -16.54 -19.50
CA LEU A 547 22.40 -17.40 -18.73
C LEU A 547 22.08 -17.36 -17.22
N PRO A 548 22.51 -18.38 -16.44
CA PRO A 548 22.41 -18.36 -14.98
C PRO A 548 23.05 -17.12 -14.37
N GLY A 549 22.45 -16.58 -13.32
CA GLY A 549 22.91 -15.37 -12.66
C GLY A 549 24.29 -15.51 -12.01
N GLU A 550 25.16 -14.56 -12.26
CA GLU A 550 26.50 -14.45 -11.70
C GLU A 550 26.56 -13.35 -10.63
N ARG A 551 27.11 -13.65 -9.44
CA ARG A 551 27.25 -12.72 -8.31
C ARG A 551 28.52 -11.89 -8.46
N LEU A 552 28.51 -10.91 -9.34
CA LEU A 552 29.67 -10.09 -9.71
C LEU A 552 29.69 -8.70 -9.05
N PHE A 553 28.60 -8.30 -8.41
CA PHE A 553 28.46 -7.01 -7.71
C PHE A 553 29.00 -7.13 -6.29
N CYS A 554 29.93 -6.25 -5.91
CA CYS A 554 30.61 -6.29 -4.63
C CYS A 554 30.67 -4.90 -3.98
N ASP A 555 30.85 -4.85 -2.66
CA ASP A 555 31.25 -3.62 -1.97
C ASP A 555 32.75 -3.31 -2.22
N THR A 556 33.22 -2.19 -1.69
CA THR A 556 34.63 -1.74 -1.86
C THR A 556 35.66 -2.69 -1.25
N GLU A 557 35.22 -3.58 -0.36
CA GLU A 557 36.07 -4.62 0.24
C GLU A 557 36.10 -5.92 -0.58
N GLY A 558 35.29 -5.99 -1.65
CA GLY A 558 35.17 -7.16 -2.53
C GLY A 558 34.17 -8.21 -2.02
N LYS A 559 33.39 -7.92 -0.99
CA LYS A 559 32.33 -8.78 -0.51
C LYS A 559 31.11 -8.65 -1.43
N LYS A 560 30.55 -9.77 -1.85
CA LYS A 560 29.37 -9.80 -2.72
C LYS A 560 28.18 -9.04 -2.10
N LEU A 561 27.52 -8.20 -2.87
CA LEU A 561 26.33 -7.46 -2.43
C LEU A 561 25.16 -8.42 -2.22
N ARG A 562 24.86 -8.68 -0.97
CA ARG A 562 23.65 -9.40 -0.55
C ARG A 562 22.65 -8.39 -0.02
N LEU A 563 21.81 -7.84 -0.90
CA LEU A 563 20.90 -6.75 -0.57
C LEU A 563 19.74 -7.21 0.32
N ASN A 564 19.42 -8.50 0.28
CA ASN A 564 18.38 -9.08 1.14
C ASN A 564 18.84 -10.38 1.79
N PRO A 565 19.56 -10.32 2.94
CA PRO A 565 20.05 -11.49 3.64
C PRO A 565 18.97 -12.24 4.44
N ASN A 566 17.76 -11.68 4.53
CA ASN A 566 16.71 -12.21 5.37
C ASN A 566 15.92 -13.31 4.67
N VAL A 567 15.33 -14.18 5.47
CA VAL A 567 14.30 -15.12 5.06
C VAL A 567 12.99 -14.39 4.81
N ALA A 568 11.99 -15.11 4.36
CA ALA A 568 10.63 -14.66 4.13
C ALA A 568 10.10 -13.62 5.16
N GLY A 569 9.17 -12.79 4.75
CA GLY A 569 8.63 -11.68 5.55
C GLY A 569 9.48 -10.41 5.47
N ARG A 570 10.78 -10.54 5.24
CA ARG A 570 11.68 -9.42 4.94
C ARG A 570 12.33 -9.51 3.57
N SER A 571 12.17 -10.63 2.89
CA SER A 571 12.51 -10.74 1.46
C SER A 571 11.52 -9.92 0.64
N GLY A 572 11.86 -9.62 -0.59
CA GLY A 572 10.94 -8.97 -1.51
C GLY A 572 10.70 -7.48 -1.30
N ARG A 573 11.40 -6.87 -0.35
CA ARG A 573 11.31 -5.42 -0.11
C ARG A 573 12.52 -4.67 -0.67
N ARG A 574 13.36 -5.32 -1.49
CA ARG A 574 14.50 -4.69 -2.16
C ARG A 574 14.17 -4.42 -3.61
N LYS A 575 14.06 -3.15 -3.92
CA LYS A 575 13.86 -2.60 -5.26
C LYS A 575 15.05 -1.78 -5.66
N LEU A 576 15.34 -1.74 -6.94
CA LEU A 576 16.49 -0.99 -7.45
C LEU A 576 16.26 -0.56 -8.89
N THR A 577 17.04 0.40 -9.32
CA THR A 577 17.24 0.75 -10.73
C THR A 577 18.74 0.90 -11.03
N VAL A 578 19.09 0.87 -12.30
CA VAL A 578 20.44 1.01 -12.83
C VAL A 578 20.52 2.29 -13.65
N VAL A 579 21.52 3.11 -13.38
CA VAL A 579 21.70 4.41 -14.04
C VAL A 579 23.13 4.90 -13.88
N ASP A 580 23.67 5.62 -14.84
CA ASP A 580 24.87 6.46 -14.65
C ASP A 580 24.44 7.76 -13.94
N TRP A 581 24.41 7.74 -12.59
CA TRP A 581 23.84 8.82 -11.80
C TRP A 581 24.69 10.11 -11.83
N ASP A 582 26.02 9.98 -11.75
CA ASP A 582 26.93 11.14 -11.69
C ASP A 582 27.57 11.49 -13.02
N GLY A 583 27.27 10.79 -14.13
CA GLY A 583 27.74 11.09 -15.45
C GLY A 583 29.22 10.73 -15.68
N ASP A 584 29.73 9.73 -14.95
CA ASP A 584 31.12 9.28 -15.11
C ASP A 584 31.28 8.17 -16.17
N GLY A 585 30.18 7.75 -16.78
CA GLY A 585 30.12 6.73 -17.82
C GLY A 585 30.06 5.29 -17.27
N GLN A 586 29.97 5.11 -15.94
CA GLN A 586 29.77 3.82 -15.31
C GLN A 586 28.36 3.70 -14.77
N LEU A 587 27.79 2.50 -14.80
CA LEU A 587 26.46 2.26 -14.30
C LEU A 587 26.46 2.11 -12.78
N ASP A 588 25.72 2.97 -12.11
CA ASP A 588 25.45 2.94 -10.68
C ASP A 588 24.16 2.18 -10.36
N LEU A 589 23.89 2.00 -9.06
CA LEU A 589 22.66 1.42 -8.56
C LEU A 589 21.96 2.43 -7.63
N LEU A 590 20.68 2.66 -7.86
CA LEU A 590 19.81 3.28 -6.86
C LEU A 590 19.00 2.17 -6.19
N VAL A 591 19.23 1.97 -4.90
CA VAL A 591 18.60 0.89 -4.12
C VAL A 591 17.67 1.50 -3.09
N ASN A 592 16.47 0.95 -2.94
CA ASN A 592 15.51 1.46 -1.98
C ASN A 592 16.05 1.49 -0.55
N SER A 593 15.70 2.55 0.15
CA SER A 593 15.97 2.81 1.57
C SER A 593 14.85 3.69 2.10
N ARG A 594 15.11 4.60 3.03
CA ARG A 594 14.12 5.62 3.40
C ARG A 594 13.62 6.48 2.20
N ASN A 595 14.39 6.50 1.12
CA ASN A 595 14.03 6.96 -0.22
C ASN A 595 14.82 6.11 -1.26
N ALA A 596 16.01 6.53 -1.67
CA ALA A 596 16.89 5.73 -2.51
C ALA A 596 18.34 5.95 -2.07
N ASN A 597 19.09 4.87 -1.82
CA ASN A 597 20.54 4.93 -1.62
C ASN A 597 21.25 4.86 -2.96
N TRP A 598 22.23 5.73 -3.15
CA TRP A 598 23.13 5.69 -4.29
C TRP A 598 24.33 4.82 -3.99
N LEU A 599 24.43 3.68 -4.66
CA LEU A 599 25.60 2.82 -4.70
C LEU A 599 26.40 3.17 -5.95
N ARG A 600 27.46 3.96 -5.77
CA ARG A 600 28.32 4.42 -6.85
C ARG A 600 29.29 3.36 -7.28
N GLN A 601 29.35 3.04 -8.57
CA GLN A 601 30.41 2.17 -9.11
C GLN A 601 31.76 2.90 -9.04
N LYS A 602 32.79 2.23 -8.50
CA LYS A 602 34.13 2.80 -8.32
C LYS A 602 35.13 2.27 -9.33
N GLU A 603 35.15 0.98 -9.50
CA GLU A 603 36.08 0.26 -10.37
C GLU A 603 35.56 -1.13 -10.74
N SER A 604 36.13 -1.68 -11.79
CA SER A 604 36.01 -3.11 -12.12
C SER A 604 37.34 -3.80 -11.85
N ARG A 605 37.33 -4.87 -11.05
CA ARG A 605 38.54 -5.64 -10.68
C ARG A 605 38.25 -7.12 -10.69
N ASP A 606 39.09 -7.88 -11.39
CA ASP A 606 38.98 -9.35 -11.51
C ASP A 606 37.60 -9.81 -11.99
N GLY A 607 37.00 -9.06 -12.94
CA GLY A 607 35.66 -9.33 -13.48
C GLY A 607 34.51 -9.03 -12.52
N LYS A 608 34.74 -8.28 -11.45
CA LYS A 608 33.72 -7.82 -10.49
C LYS A 608 33.62 -6.31 -10.50
N TRP A 609 32.42 -5.82 -10.26
CA TRP A 609 32.13 -4.38 -10.10
C TRP A 609 32.06 -4.02 -8.62
N LEU A 610 32.84 -3.00 -8.22
CA LEU A 610 32.92 -2.55 -6.83
C LEU A 610 32.12 -1.27 -6.63
N PHE A 611 31.25 -1.28 -5.61
CA PHE A 611 30.33 -0.19 -5.30
C PHE A 611 30.60 0.42 -3.93
N GLU A 612 30.53 1.75 -3.86
CA GLU A 612 30.57 2.53 -2.64
C GLU A 612 29.15 3.03 -2.32
N ASP A 613 28.62 2.71 -1.12
CA ASP A 613 27.34 3.26 -0.67
C ASP A 613 27.52 4.72 -0.25
N ARG A 614 26.91 5.64 -1.01
CA ARG A 614 26.92 7.09 -0.78
C ARG A 614 25.78 7.55 0.14
N GLY A 615 24.90 6.64 0.55
CA GLY A 615 23.73 6.92 1.38
C GLY A 615 22.52 7.41 0.58
N PRO A 616 21.48 7.86 1.30
CA PRO A 616 20.23 8.29 0.68
C PRO A 616 20.36 9.61 -0.07
N LEU A 617 19.63 9.73 -1.19
CA LEU A 617 19.67 10.89 -2.07
C LEU A 617 18.95 12.11 -1.48
N ALA A 618 17.93 11.90 -0.63
CA ALA A 618 17.15 12.97 -0.02
C ALA A 618 17.10 12.85 1.52
N ALA A 619 16.70 13.94 2.18
CA ALA A 619 16.50 13.95 3.64
C ALA A 619 15.22 13.22 4.06
N ASP A 620 14.21 13.24 3.21
CA ASP A 620 12.89 12.68 3.50
C ASP A 620 12.92 11.17 3.72
N ASN A 621 11.99 10.72 4.55
CA ASN A 621 11.69 9.30 4.71
C ASN A 621 10.29 9.02 4.15
N ILE A 622 10.24 8.46 2.95
CA ILE A 622 9.02 8.00 2.29
C ILE A 622 8.83 6.47 2.41
N GLU A 623 9.73 5.78 3.10
CA GLU A 623 9.64 4.35 3.37
C GLU A 623 8.75 4.08 4.59
N ALA A 624 7.77 3.21 4.44
CA ALA A 624 7.13 2.51 5.54
C ALA A 624 7.42 1.00 5.43
N HIS A 625 7.11 0.38 4.29
CA HIS A 625 7.51 -1.00 3.97
C HIS A 625 8.55 -1.07 2.86
N ASP A 626 8.37 -0.35 1.78
CA ASP A 626 9.33 -0.25 0.69
C ASP A 626 9.15 1.04 -0.15
N VAL A 627 10.13 1.31 -1.02
CA VAL A 627 10.12 2.40 -2.00
C VAL A 627 10.52 1.79 -3.35
N GLY A 628 9.91 2.24 -4.43
CA GLY A 628 10.26 1.81 -5.80
C GLY A 628 11.08 2.90 -6.52
N PRO A 629 12.43 2.91 -6.48
CA PRO A 629 13.20 3.91 -7.20
C PRO A 629 13.30 3.60 -8.69
N THR A 630 13.19 4.63 -9.53
CA THR A 630 13.49 4.62 -10.97
C THR A 630 14.04 5.99 -11.36
N THR A 631 14.34 6.19 -12.64
CA THR A 631 14.79 7.49 -13.14
C THR A 631 13.97 7.96 -14.33
N VAL A 632 13.89 9.28 -14.48
CA VAL A 632 13.27 10.00 -15.62
C VAL A 632 14.16 11.18 -15.99
N ASP A 633 13.97 11.73 -17.18
CA ASP A 633 14.58 12.99 -17.64
C ASP A 633 13.46 13.83 -18.26
N TRP A 634 12.61 14.43 -17.41
CA TRP A 634 11.45 15.18 -17.89
C TRP A 634 11.84 16.53 -18.49
N ASP A 635 12.85 17.20 -17.94
CA ASP A 635 13.29 18.50 -18.45
C ASP A 635 14.17 18.41 -19.70
N GLY A 636 14.51 17.17 -20.14
CA GLY A 636 15.25 16.90 -21.37
C GLY A 636 16.71 17.38 -21.33
N ASN A 637 17.27 17.54 -20.12
CA ASN A 637 18.64 18.04 -19.96
C ASN A 637 19.71 16.96 -20.11
N GLY A 638 19.33 15.71 -20.30
CA GLY A 638 20.21 14.54 -20.41
C GLY A 638 20.76 14.04 -19.07
N ILE A 639 20.22 14.54 -17.95
CA ILE A 639 20.59 14.12 -16.59
C ILE A 639 19.42 13.33 -16.00
N PRO A 640 19.63 12.06 -15.61
CA PRO A 640 18.55 11.28 -15.01
C PRO A 640 18.21 11.80 -13.62
N ASP A 641 16.93 12.12 -13.40
CA ASP A 641 16.34 12.49 -12.12
C ASP A 641 15.77 11.29 -11.39
N LEU A 642 15.61 11.35 -10.06
CA LEU A 642 14.95 10.29 -9.28
C LEU A 642 13.42 10.44 -9.38
N LEU A 643 12.75 9.36 -9.76
CA LEU A 643 11.34 9.13 -9.53
C LEU A 643 11.18 7.95 -8.57
N ALA A 644 10.49 8.14 -7.46
CA ALA A 644 10.29 7.09 -6.47
C ALA A 644 8.80 6.86 -6.19
N GLY A 645 8.37 5.60 -6.18
CA GLY A 645 7.02 5.22 -5.74
C GLY A 645 6.99 4.96 -4.25
N GLY A 646 6.04 5.58 -3.54
CA GLY A 646 5.84 5.42 -2.11
C GLY A 646 4.89 4.27 -1.75
N GLU A 647 4.86 3.90 -0.47
CA GLU A 647 3.89 2.94 0.06
C GLU A 647 2.45 3.45 -0.06
N ASP A 648 2.26 4.74 0.09
CA ASP A 648 0.99 5.43 -0.09
C ASP A 648 0.48 5.46 -1.55
N GLY A 649 1.26 4.91 -2.48
CA GLY A 649 0.93 4.86 -3.90
C GLY A 649 1.20 6.14 -4.68
N HIS A 650 1.67 7.21 -4.04
CA HIS A 650 2.08 8.43 -4.71
C HIS A 650 3.49 8.31 -5.29
N PHE A 651 3.78 9.17 -6.27
CA PHE A 651 5.11 9.30 -6.85
C PHE A 651 5.82 10.55 -6.31
N TYR A 652 7.12 10.39 -6.08
CA TYR A 652 8.00 11.40 -5.49
C TYR A 652 9.17 11.67 -6.41
N PHE A 653 9.47 12.95 -6.65
CA PHE A 653 10.49 13.41 -7.59
C PHE A 653 11.61 14.14 -6.86
N LEU A 654 12.85 13.94 -7.35
CA LEU A 654 14.03 14.70 -6.95
C LEU A 654 14.88 14.99 -8.17
N GLN A 655 15.09 16.27 -8.47
CA GLN A 655 16.01 16.70 -9.52
C GLN A 655 17.46 16.33 -9.16
N ASN A 656 18.17 15.74 -10.10
CA ASN A 656 19.57 15.36 -9.92
C ASN A 656 20.52 16.50 -10.21
N LYS A 657 21.16 17.05 -9.19
CA LYS A 657 22.16 18.11 -9.27
C LYS A 657 23.61 17.62 -9.16
N SER A 658 23.82 16.31 -9.16
CA SER A 658 25.16 15.72 -8.98
C SER A 658 26.12 16.07 -10.12
N ARG A 659 25.61 16.40 -11.31
CA ARG A 659 26.36 16.80 -12.50
C ARG A 659 26.59 18.31 -12.62
N GLU A 660 25.80 19.14 -11.96
CA GLU A 660 25.94 20.61 -12.01
C GLU A 660 27.18 21.13 -11.26
N ALA A 661 27.74 20.32 -10.37
CA ALA A 661 28.87 20.65 -9.50
C ALA A 661 30.26 20.33 -10.10
N ARG A 662 30.36 19.88 -11.37
CA ARG A 662 31.62 19.54 -12.03
C ARG A 662 32.14 20.60 -12.98
#